data_5bb27b89b92ae82dd63f83197a492f41
#
_entry.id   5bb27b89b92ae82dd63f83197a492f41
#
_cell.length_a   1.000
_cell.length_b   1.000
_cell.length_c   1.000
_cell.angle_alpha   90.00
_cell.angle_beta   90.00
_cell.angle_gamma   90.00
#
_symmetry.space_group_name_H-M   'P 1'
#
loop_
_entity.id
_entity.type
_entity.pdbx_description
1 polymer ?
#
loop_
_entity_poly.entity_id
_entity_poly.type
_entity_poly.pdbx_seq_one_letter_code
_entity_poly.pdbx_strand_id
1 'polypeptide(L)'
;IDDIGKHYIALNSRLDRAALAEKTLFSSAKDVWYATWINGLLSSPVTHAKNIAGNSLFGMWQVPENFVASVLGKGRSVLTGNKDYIQMNEVMDKASAMSMSLSDAFRLGAKAFKTNTPSDPLTKLEMRTAGRDDFNLNFGDSTFGKAMSDGVKYYGNFITLPGRALMAEDEFFKAVGYRGELAALARRDANKKYNELIGSDVDPDVARKQVTNYHASLLENPTDEMHELATKEARTMTFTAELEGSLRLANKAINTEFKGFPYGKLFFPFVRTPANIIKETLSRSPLAIPSAISTAIQKGGIEGDKALAKVTLGSAAMYTMYQYTLGGNLTGAGPVRRKDLEALKGTGWQPFSIVFNKSDVDQELVDKFSEITNVNVGADKIYISYESLGPLASLLGMSATSAEYAMTDPEEEGLDKLAMNGAVGLYDYMSNLDMLQGIGDIHDMFSSDAQSAPDKFYAIASKVTKKAVEFGIGGSPAGAYSSLSATYERYSNPEKSNLMREETSLRSDANAFYDGYWQTLAQYKSRNPLLSDSLPVALDPLTGETKKVGKGNFYETFNPFKRSDGTNIEGYLTLVEYGVPAYIPQKSKDGVMLSGEQYNRWIEIATNDGALEKRVVKLGELYKRIKGMDMSVAQKAIQKEISDTYGLAWDRLVQEDVDLQMALEDMKEVQKETGIYTR
;
A
#
# COMPACT_ATOMS: atom_id res chain seq x y z
N ILE A 1 30.85 -3.32 17.17
CA ILE A 1 31.48 -3.06 18.48
C ILE A 1 32.83 -2.37 18.28
N ASP A 2 33.66 -2.82 17.32
CA ASP A 2 34.98 -2.22 17.05
C ASP A 2 34.93 -0.75 16.61
N ASP A 3 33.93 -0.34 15.83
CA ASP A 3 33.84 1.06 15.35
C ASP A 3 33.37 2.03 16.44
N ILE A 4 32.48 1.58 17.34
CA ILE A 4 32.06 2.38 18.49
C ILE A 4 33.23 2.48 19.47
N GLY A 5 34.01 1.40 19.67
CA GLY A 5 35.20 1.39 20.50
C GLY A 5 36.27 2.35 19.97
N LYS A 6 36.53 2.35 18.64
CA LYS A 6 37.48 3.27 18.01
C LYS A 6 37.01 4.73 18.10
N HIS A 7 35.71 4.99 17.94
CA HIS A 7 35.15 6.34 18.09
C HIS A 7 35.21 6.82 19.52
N TYR A 8 34.92 5.95 20.50
CA TYR A 8 35.04 6.26 21.93
C TYR A 8 36.50 6.56 22.38
N ILE A 9 37.45 5.83 21.80
CA ILE A 9 38.89 6.06 22.06
C ILE A 9 39.36 7.35 21.41
N ALA A 10 38.81 7.77 20.30
CA ALA A 10 39.16 9.00 19.58
C ALA A 10 38.61 10.28 20.25
N LEU A 11 37.68 10.17 21.24
CA LEU A 11 37.16 11.34 21.96
C LEU A 11 38.18 11.88 22.97
N ASN A 12 38.59 13.13 22.74
CA ASN A 12 39.64 13.75 23.50
C ASN A 12 39.24 14.35 24.87
N SER A 13 37.92 14.43 25.15
CA SER A 13 37.44 14.99 26.42
C SER A 13 36.57 14.02 27.23
N ARG A 14 36.57 14.14 28.55
CA ARG A 14 35.66 13.42 29.45
C ARG A 14 34.19 13.78 29.21
N LEU A 15 33.94 15.04 28.82
CA LEU A 15 32.58 15.54 28.53
C LEU A 15 32.02 14.94 27.25
N ASP A 16 32.84 14.80 26.20
CA ASP A 16 32.42 14.17 24.95
C ASP A 16 32.13 12.67 25.12
N ARG A 17 32.91 12.01 26.01
CA ARG A 17 32.67 10.60 26.36
C ARG A 17 31.42 10.43 27.22
N ALA A 18 31.14 11.36 28.13
CA ALA A 18 29.91 11.38 28.91
C ALA A 18 28.70 11.67 28.03
N ALA A 19 28.78 12.61 27.08
CA ALA A 19 27.72 12.92 26.12
C ALA A 19 27.42 11.75 25.18
N LEU A 20 28.43 10.97 24.80
CA LEU A 20 28.25 9.75 24.02
C LEU A 20 27.62 8.60 24.83
N ALA A 21 27.92 8.55 26.14
CA ALA A 21 27.35 7.57 27.08
C ALA A 21 25.96 7.94 27.60
N GLU A 22 25.65 9.23 27.72
CA GLU A 22 24.34 9.75 28.10
C GLU A 22 23.42 9.89 26.90
N LYS A 23 22.88 8.79 26.44
CA LYS A 23 21.49 8.84 25.90
C LYS A 23 20.64 9.30 27.08
N THR A 24 20.14 10.51 27.05
CA THR A 24 19.21 10.98 28.11
C THR A 24 18.04 10.01 28.15
N LEU A 25 17.48 9.74 29.34
CA LEU A 25 16.26 8.88 29.48
C LEU A 25 15.14 9.31 28.53
N PHE A 26 15.06 10.60 28.24
CA PHE A 26 14.10 11.15 27.30
C PHE A 26 14.38 10.74 25.85
N SER A 27 15.63 10.76 25.38
CA SER A 27 15.97 10.30 24.02
C SER A 27 15.74 8.81 23.88
N SER A 28 16.04 8.03 24.90
CA SER A 28 15.79 6.59 24.92
C SER A 28 14.31 6.25 24.95
N ALA A 29 13.51 6.98 25.73
CA ALA A 29 12.04 6.82 25.71
C ALA A 29 11.42 7.14 24.35
N LYS A 30 11.93 8.19 23.67
CA LYS A 30 11.52 8.55 22.31
C LYS A 30 11.84 7.43 21.31
N ASP A 31 13.03 6.83 21.39
CA ASP A 31 13.48 5.76 20.51
C ASP A 31 12.60 4.50 20.71
N VAL A 32 12.32 4.13 21.96
CA VAL A 32 11.39 3.03 22.31
C VAL A 32 9.98 3.29 21.76
N TRP A 33 9.50 4.51 21.92
CA TRP A 33 8.17 4.90 21.44
C TRP A 33 8.07 4.80 19.93
N TYR A 34 9.08 5.34 19.22
CA TYR A 34 9.15 5.29 17.77
C TYR A 34 9.28 3.85 17.26
N ALA A 35 10.13 3.04 17.89
CA ALA A 35 10.28 1.62 17.55
C ALA A 35 8.98 0.85 17.75
N THR A 36 8.25 1.10 18.85
CA THR A 36 6.95 0.49 19.11
C THR A 36 5.94 0.86 18.02
N TRP A 37 5.85 2.15 17.65
CA TRP A 37 4.93 2.62 16.62
C TRP A 37 5.21 2.00 15.24
N ILE A 38 6.46 2.02 14.78
CA ILE A 38 6.84 1.42 13.47
C ILE A 38 6.55 -0.08 13.46
N ASN A 39 6.90 -0.82 14.51
CA ASN A 39 6.61 -2.25 14.57
C ASN A 39 5.10 -2.52 14.66
N GLY A 40 4.34 -1.64 15.29
CA GLY A 40 2.87 -1.68 15.28
C GLY A 40 2.28 -1.55 13.87
N LEU A 41 2.82 -0.65 13.03
CA LEU A 41 2.42 -0.52 11.62
C LEU A 41 2.74 -1.78 10.80
N LEU A 42 3.83 -2.48 11.13
CA LEU A 42 4.27 -3.70 10.46
C LEU A 42 3.66 -4.98 11.03
N SER A 43 2.84 -4.90 12.08
CA SER A 43 2.36 -6.08 12.82
C SER A 43 1.34 -6.95 12.07
N SER A 44 0.79 -6.47 10.94
CA SER A 44 -0.16 -7.24 10.14
C SER A 44 0.54 -8.34 9.35
N PRO A 45 0.19 -9.62 9.51
CA PRO A 45 0.72 -10.71 8.69
C PRO A 45 0.46 -10.51 7.19
N VAL A 46 -0.61 -9.82 6.82
CA VAL A 46 -0.93 -9.46 5.42
C VAL A 46 0.16 -8.58 4.82
N THR A 47 0.76 -7.67 5.59
CA THR A 47 1.86 -6.82 5.13
C THR A 47 3.06 -7.67 4.70
N HIS A 48 3.41 -8.69 5.49
CA HIS A 48 4.49 -9.63 5.17
C HIS A 48 4.16 -10.48 3.94
N ALA A 49 2.95 -11.01 3.86
CA ALA A 49 2.49 -11.76 2.70
C ALA A 49 2.52 -10.93 1.40
N LYS A 50 2.10 -9.66 1.46
CA LYS A 50 2.21 -8.69 0.35
C LYS A 50 3.65 -8.44 -0.06
N ASN A 51 4.55 -8.24 0.89
CA ASN A 51 5.98 -8.01 0.63
C ASN A 51 6.62 -9.23 -0.05
N ILE A 52 6.35 -10.44 0.46
CA ILE A 52 6.85 -11.69 -0.12
C ILE A 52 6.32 -11.88 -1.55
N ALA A 53 5.00 -11.73 -1.76
CA ALA A 53 4.39 -11.88 -3.08
C ALA A 53 4.94 -10.84 -4.09
N GLY A 54 5.01 -9.57 -3.69
CA GLY A 54 5.50 -8.49 -4.54
C GLY A 54 6.96 -8.67 -4.95
N ASN A 55 7.85 -8.97 -3.99
CA ASN A 55 9.27 -9.21 -4.27
C ASN A 55 9.49 -10.47 -5.11
N SER A 56 8.72 -11.55 -4.87
CA SER A 56 8.79 -12.79 -5.65
C SER A 56 8.44 -12.52 -7.11
N LEU A 57 7.31 -11.88 -7.36
CA LEU A 57 6.84 -11.58 -8.73
C LEU A 57 7.76 -10.62 -9.44
N PHE A 58 8.26 -9.59 -8.74
CA PHE A 58 9.21 -8.64 -9.33
C PHE A 58 10.54 -9.29 -9.68
N GLY A 59 11.07 -10.18 -8.82
CA GLY A 59 12.26 -10.97 -9.13
C GLY A 59 12.07 -11.89 -10.34
N MET A 60 10.91 -12.57 -10.41
CA MET A 60 10.56 -13.39 -11.58
C MET A 60 10.43 -12.57 -12.86
N TRP A 61 9.88 -11.35 -12.80
CA TRP A 61 9.71 -10.45 -13.93
C TRP A 61 11.03 -9.97 -14.52
N GLN A 62 12.09 -9.87 -13.72
CA GLN A 62 13.42 -9.48 -14.22
C GLN A 62 14.01 -10.48 -15.23
N VAL A 63 13.63 -11.78 -15.15
CA VAL A 63 14.13 -12.80 -16.09
C VAL A 63 13.66 -12.53 -17.52
N PRO A 64 12.35 -12.40 -17.82
CA PRO A 64 11.90 -12.02 -19.16
C PRO A 64 12.40 -10.63 -19.61
N GLU A 65 12.62 -9.67 -18.70
CA GLU A 65 13.25 -8.38 -19.07
C GLU A 65 14.68 -8.57 -19.58
N ASN A 66 15.49 -9.38 -18.89
CA ASN A 66 16.85 -9.68 -19.35
C ASN A 66 16.84 -10.51 -20.66
N PHE A 67 15.84 -11.37 -20.85
CA PHE A 67 15.64 -12.07 -22.12
C PHE A 67 15.38 -11.08 -23.26
N VAL A 68 14.45 -10.14 -23.09
CA VAL A 68 14.17 -9.10 -24.11
C VAL A 68 15.41 -8.23 -24.35
N ALA A 69 16.14 -7.85 -23.30
CA ALA A 69 17.39 -7.10 -23.42
C ALA A 69 18.45 -7.88 -24.22
N SER A 70 18.53 -9.20 -24.02
CA SER A 70 19.42 -10.07 -24.79
C SER A 70 19.07 -10.08 -26.29
N VAL A 71 17.78 -10.16 -26.63
CA VAL A 71 17.30 -10.14 -28.02
C VAL A 71 17.58 -8.79 -28.69
N LEU A 72 17.23 -7.68 -28.01
CA LEU A 72 17.49 -6.32 -28.51
C LEU A 72 18.99 -6.05 -28.69
N GLY A 73 19.79 -6.43 -27.69
CA GLY A 73 21.23 -6.25 -27.72
C GLY A 73 21.89 -7.07 -28.81
N LYS A 74 21.44 -8.31 -29.05
CA LYS A 74 21.90 -9.13 -30.17
C LYS A 74 21.57 -8.47 -31.52
N GLY A 75 20.34 -7.96 -31.69
CA GLY A 75 19.91 -7.22 -32.86
C GLY A 75 20.80 -5.97 -33.12
N ARG A 76 21.02 -5.16 -32.06
CA ARG A 76 21.90 -4.00 -32.10
C ARG A 76 23.34 -4.41 -32.45
N SER A 77 23.84 -5.48 -31.87
CA SER A 77 25.20 -6.00 -32.17
C SER A 77 25.39 -6.37 -33.62
N VAL A 78 24.39 -6.98 -34.25
CA VAL A 78 24.44 -7.30 -35.70
C VAL A 78 24.51 -6.03 -36.55
N LEU A 79 23.79 -4.97 -36.17
CA LEU A 79 23.75 -3.71 -36.93
C LEU A 79 24.98 -2.83 -36.72
N THR A 80 25.53 -2.81 -35.51
CA THR A 80 26.62 -1.88 -35.14
C THR A 80 28.00 -2.52 -35.03
N GLY A 81 28.05 -3.86 -35.01
CA GLY A 81 29.29 -4.61 -34.75
C GLY A 81 29.71 -4.63 -33.28
N ASN A 82 29.02 -3.90 -32.39
CA ASN A 82 29.34 -3.85 -30.95
C ASN A 82 28.79 -5.10 -30.25
N LYS A 83 29.68 -5.92 -29.67
CA LYS A 83 29.36 -7.19 -28.99
C LYS A 83 29.06 -7.03 -27.50
N ASP A 84 28.94 -5.80 -26.99
CA ASP A 84 28.57 -5.52 -25.58
C ASP A 84 27.06 -5.61 -25.41
N TYR A 85 26.54 -6.83 -25.20
CA TYR A 85 25.13 -7.12 -24.96
C TYR A 85 24.97 -8.34 -24.04
N ILE A 86 23.82 -8.47 -23.38
CA ILE A 86 23.50 -9.62 -22.53
C ILE A 86 23.32 -10.86 -23.42
N GLN A 87 24.08 -11.91 -23.13
CA GLN A 87 23.95 -13.17 -23.85
C GLN A 87 22.89 -14.06 -23.19
N MET A 88 22.25 -14.94 -23.96
CA MET A 88 21.19 -15.82 -23.46
C MET A 88 21.66 -16.73 -22.32
N ASN A 89 22.88 -17.20 -22.33
CA ASN A 89 23.44 -18.02 -21.26
C ASN A 89 23.62 -17.25 -19.95
N GLU A 90 23.82 -15.91 -19.98
CA GLU A 90 23.85 -15.06 -18.79
C GLU A 90 22.45 -15.01 -18.14
N VAL A 91 21.38 -14.91 -18.97
CA VAL A 91 19.98 -14.91 -18.49
C VAL A 91 19.63 -16.25 -17.84
N MET A 92 20.05 -17.35 -18.46
CA MET A 92 19.83 -18.71 -17.93
C MET A 92 20.58 -18.92 -16.61
N ASP A 93 21.84 -18.47 -16.53
CA ASP A 93 22.64 -18.57 -15.32
C ASP A 93 22.05 -17.73 -14.19
N LYS A 94 21.55 -16.50 -14.49
CA LYS A 94 20.82 -15.67 -13.53
C LYS A 94 19.61 -16.42 -12.95
N ALA A 95 18.73 -16.91 -13.81
CA ALA A 95 17.53 -17.62 -13.39
C ALA A 95 17.84 -18.90 -12.58
N SER A 96 18.82 -19.67 -13.03
CA SER A 96 19.28 -20.89 -12.35
C SER A 96 19.87 -20.56 -10.97
N ALA A 97 20.74 -19.57 -10.87
CA ALA A 97 21.36 -19.16 -9.62
C ALA A 97 20.33 -18.60 -8.61
N MET A 98 19.36 -17.83 -9.08
CA MET A 98 18.23 -17.39 -8.23
C MET A 98 17.49 -18.58 -7.63
N SER A 99 17.14 -19.57 -8.43
CA SER A 99 16.44 -20.78 -7.98
C SER A 99 17.28 -21.61 -7.01
N MET A 100 18.57 -21.84 -7.33
CA MET A 100 19.47 -22.66 -6.50
C MET A 100 19.85 -22.00 -5.18
N SER A 101 19.78 -20.67 -5.10
CA SER A 101 20.14 -19.89 -3.90
C SER A 101 19.06 -19.84 -2.81
N LEU A 102 17.84 -20.34 -3.06
CA LEU A 102 16.71 -20.21 -2.14
C LEU A 102 17.00 -20.75 -0.73
N SER A 103 17.70 -21.90 -0.63
CA SER A 103 18.06 -22.47 0.68
C SER A 103 19.04 -21.60 1.47
N ASP A 104 20.06 -21.05 0.79
CA ASP A 104 21.05 -20.16 1.42
C ASP A 104 20.43 -18.81 1.77
N ALA A 105 19.58 -18.29 0.90
CA ALA A 105 18.82 -17.08 1.15
C ALA A 105 17.92 -17.22 2.39
N PHE A 106 17.25 -18.36 2.55
CA PHE A 106 16.46 -18.65 3.75
C PHE A 106 17.31 -18.66 5.02
N ARG A 107 18.51 -19.24 4.97
CA ARG A 107 19.45 -19.23 6.11
C ARG A 107 19.89 -17.82 6.47
N LEU A 108 20.15 -16.97 5.47
CA LEU A 108 20.53 -15.56 5.69
C LEU A 108 19.38 -14.78 6.29
N GLY A 109 18.16 -14.92 5.78
CA GLY A 109 16.95 -14.33 6.37
C GLY A 109 16.73 -14.78 7.81
N ALA A 110 16.84 -16.09 8.09
CA ALA A 110 16.71 -16.62 9.43
C ALA A 110 17.80 -16.09 10.38
N LYS A 111 19.04 -15.88 9.89
CA LYS A 111 20.12 -15.24 10.65
C LYS A 111 19.78 -13.79 10.97
N ALA A 112 19.33 -13.01 9.99
CA ALA A 112 18.94 -11.61 10.18
C ALA A 112 17.79 -11.49 11.19
N PHE A 113 16.79 -12.36 11.12
CA PHE A 113 15.71 -12.43 12.10
C PHE A 113 16.22 -12.66 13.54
N LYS A 114 17.17 -13.59 13.72
CA LYS A 114 17.74 -13.90 15.04
C LYS A 114 18.64 -12.82 15.59
N THR A 115 19.53 -12.29 14.74
CA THR A 115 20.57 -11.35 15.16
C THR A 115 20.14 -9.90 15.14
N ASN A 116 19.01 -9.59 14.48
CA ASN A 116 18.55 -8.22 14.19
C ASN A 116 19.63 -7.37 13.49
N THR A 117 20.45 -8.02 12.64
CA THR A 117 21.52 -7.36 11.89
C THR A 117 21.40 -7.73 10.41
N PRO A 118 21.15 -6.74 9.53
CA PRO A 118 21.18 -6.99 8.09
C PRO A 118 22.61 -7.20 7.61
N SER A 119 22.77 -7.92 6.51
CA SER A 119 24.07 -8.11 5.83
C SER A 119 24.52 -6.83 5.12
N ASP A 120 23.59 -5.99 4.67
CA ASP A 120 23.87 -4.73 4.00
C ASP A 120 23.75 -3.54 4.98
N PRO A 121 24.84 -2.77 5.20
CA PRO A 121 24.85 -1.60 6.11
C PRO A 121 23.83 -0.51 5.73
N LEU A 122 23.45 -0.39 4.45
CA LEU A 122 22.51 0.64 3.99
C LEU A 122 21.06 0.30 4.37
N THR A 123 20.72 -0.97 4.53
CA THR A 123 19.40 -1.37 5.05
C THR A 123 19.17 -0.82 6.46
N LYS A 124 20.23 -0.63 7.24
CA LYS A 124 20.15 -0.02 8.59
C LYS A 124 19.54 1.37 8.60
N LEU A 125 19.54 2.14 7.51
CA LEU A 125 19.16 3.56 7.56
C LEU A 125 17.64 3.79 7.73
N GLU A 126 16.77 2.96 7.18
CA GLU A 126 15.32 3.08 7.40
C GLU A 126 14.82 2.27 8.62
N MET A 127 15.46 1.13 8.92
CA MET A 127 15.11 0.27 10.05
C MET A 127 15.89 0.58 11.34
N ARG A 128 16.84 1.50 11.31
CA ARG A 128 17.75 1.83 12.43
C ARG A 128 17.04 2.32 13.69
N THR A 129 15.81 2.82 13.52
CA THR A 129 14.98 3.38 14.59
C THR A 129 13.89 2.43 15.09
N ALA A 130 13.90 1.16 14.67
CA ALA A 130 12.90 0.17 15.09
C ALA A 130 13.53 -1.12 15.63
N GLY A 131 14.78 -1.05 16.03
CA GLY A 131 15.58 -2.19 16.41
C GLY A 131 15.42 -2.60 17.88
N ARG A 132 15.78 -3.86 18.16
CA ARG A 132 15.78 -4.44 19.50
C ARG A 132 16.71 -3.70 20.48
N ASP A 133 17.77 -3.07 19.96
CA ASP A 133 18.78 -2.36 20.78
C ASP A 133 18.21 -1.09 21.44
N ASP A 134 17.14 -0.52 20.89
CA ASP A 134 16.45 0.64 21.45
C ASP A 134 15.78 0.34 22.80
N PHE A 135 15.51 -0.93 23.08
CA PHE A 135 14.88 -1.43 24.30
C PHE A 135 15.91 -1.87 25.38
N ASN A 136 17.21 -1.74 25.13
CA ASN A 136 18.25 -2.05 26.09
C ASN A 136 18.47 -0.85 27.05
N LEU A 137 17.45 -0.53 27.85
CA LEU A 137 17.51 0.54 28.84
C LEU A 137 18.02 0.03 30.18
N ASN A 138 18.87 0.83 30.84
CA ASN A 138 19.37 0.54 32.19
C ASN A 138 18.70 1.48 33.17
N PHE A 139 17.86 0.96 34.07
CA PHE A 139 17.16 1.70 35.11
C PHE A 139 17.92 1.66 36.48
N GLY A 140 19.19 1.24 36.47
CA GLY A 140 20.03 1.14 37.64
C GLY A 140 20.13 -0.24 38.25
N ASP A 141 21.04 -0.36 39.26
CA ASP A 141 21.41 -1.67 39.83
C ASP A 141 20.48 -2.16 40.96
N SER A 142 19.49 -1.37 41.37
CA SER A 142 18.47 -1.81 42.32
C SER A 142 17.68 -2.98 41.81
N THR A 143 17.09 -3.80 42.67
CA THR A 143 16.21 -4.94 42.29
C THR A 143 15.08 -4.45 41.41
N PHE A 144 14.49 -3.30 41.72
CA PHE A 144 13.43 -2.69 40.91
C PHE A 144 13.97 -2.18 39.56
N GLY A 145 15.14 -1.53 39.53
CA GLY A 145 15.77 -1.07 38.29
C GLY A 145 16.12 -2.22 37.35
N LYS A 146 16.65 -3.32 37.88
CA LYS A 146 16.90 -4.54 37.08
C LYS A 146 15.63 -5.16 36.54
N ALA A 147 14.58 -5.29 37.36
CA ALA A 147 13.28 -5.81 36.91
C ALA A 147 12.65 -4.94 35.80
N MET A 148 12.75 -3.60 35.90
CA MET A 148 12.31 -2.68 34.86
C MET A 148 13.13 -2.83 33.58
N SER A 149 14.46 -2.92 33.69
CA SER A 149 15.36 -3.13 32.54
C SER A 149 15.03 -4.42 31.81
N ASP A 150 14.86 -5.50 32.54
CA ASP A 150 14.47 -6.80 31.97
C ASP A 150 13.07 -6.75 31.35
N GLY A 151 12.12 -6.12 32.02
CA GLY A 151 10.75 -5.93 31.49
C GLY A 151 10.71 -5.21 30.15
N VAL A 152 11.44 -4.09 30.02
CA VAL A 152 11.54 -3.32 28.76
C VAL A 152 12.25 -4.15 27.69
N LYS A 153 13.29 -4.89 28.05
CA LYS A 153 13.99 -5.78 27.13
C LYS A 153 13.09 -6.92 26.62
N TYR A 154 12.30 -7.56 27.48
CA TYR A 154 11.33 -8.57 27.08
C TYR A 154 10.26 -7.97 26.15
N TYR A 155 9.72 -6.82 26.50
CA TYR A 155 8.79 -6.08 25.66
C TYR A 155 9.40 -5.80 24.27
N GLY A 156 10.65 -5.28 24.24
CA GLY A 156 11.36 -5.01 22.99
C GLY A 156 11.58 -6.26 22.13
N ASN A 157 11.90 -7.40 22.73
CA ASN A 157 12.04 -8.66 22.01
C ASN A 157 10.75 -9.08 21.32
N PHE A 158 9.60 -8.82 21.93
CA PHE A 158 8.29 -9.18 21.41
C PHE A 158 7.81 -8.17 20.37
N ILE A 159 7.83 -6.88 20.70
CA ILE A 159 7.28 -5.84 19.83
C ILE A 159 8.09 -5.68 18.53
N THR A 160 9.36 -6.01 18.51
CA THR A 160 10.21 -5.93 17.30
C THR A 160 10.10 -7.14 16.36
N LEU A 161 9.29 -8.15 16.69
CA LEU A 161 9.10 -9.33 15.83
C LEU A 161 8.68 -8.96 14.40
N PRO A 162 7.71 -8.04 14.15
CA PRO A 162 7.33 -7.67 12.79
C PRO A 162 8.48 -7.04 11.99
N GLY A 163 9.19 -6.09 12.56
CA GLY A 163 10.34 -5.45 11.89
C GLY A 163 11.47 -6.44 11.60
N ARG A 164 11.68 -7.42 12.49
CA ARG A 164 12.66 -8.49 12.28
C ARG A 164 12.22 -9.45 11.18
N ALA A 165 10.91 -9.74 11.08
CA ALA A 165 10.35 -10.54 9.99
C ALA A 165 10.55 -9.83 8.65
N LEU A 166 10.22 -8.55 8.54
CA LEU A 166 10.44 -7.75 7.34
C LEU A 166 11.92 -7.70 6.94
N MET A 167 12.83 -7.56 7.92
CA MET A 167 14.27 -7.61 7.68
C MET A 167 14.70 -8.99 7.14
N ALA A 168 14.14 -10.07 7.67
CA ALA A 168 14.46 -11.42 7.19
C ALA A 168 13.98 -11.64 5.74
N GLU A 169 12.81 -11.13 5.40
CA GLU A 169 12.27 -11.14 4.03
C GLU A 169 13.18 -10.38 3.08
N ASP A 170 13.57 -9.16 3.46
CA ASP A 170 14.49 -8.33 2.66
C ASP A 170 15.84 -9.04 2.43
N GLU A 171 16.43 -9.61 3.46
CA GLU A 171 17.70 -10.34 3.35
C GLU A 171 17.57 -11.60 2.49
N PHE A 172 16.44 -12.30 2.56
CA PHE A 172 16.15 -13.42 1.69
C PHE A 172 16.16 -12.99 0.21
N PHE A 173 15.36 -11.96 -0.13
CA PHE A 173 15.25 -11.52 -1.53
C PHE A 173 16.53 -10.85 -2.04
N LYS A 174 17.26 -10.12 -1.19
CA LYS A 174 18.58 -9.57 -1.52
C LYS A 174 19.57 -10.67 -1.84
N ALA A 175 19.60 -11.75 -1.06
CA ALA A 175 20.49 -12.87 -1.31
C ALA A 175 20.17 -13.56 -2.65
N VAL A 176 18.88 -13.74 -2.97
CA VAL A 176 18.44 -14.31 -4.27
C VAL A 176 18.85 -13.38 -5.42
N GLY A 177 18.58 -12.09 -5.33
CA GLY A 177 18.93 -11.11 -6.36
C GLY A 177 20.45 -11.00 -6.57
N TYR A 178 21.21 -10.92 -5.47
CA TYR A 178 22.67 -10.87 -5.49
C TYR A 178 23.28 -12.10 -6.19
N ARG A 179 22.85 -13.30 -5.82
CA ARG A 179 23.35 -14.55 -6.42
C ARG A 179 23.01 -14.66 -7.90
N GLY A 180 21.80 -14.26 -8.28
CA GLY A 180 21.38 -14.22 -9.68
C GLY A 180 22.25 -13.29 -10.52
N GLU A 181 22.44 -12.05 -10.09
CA GLU A 181 23.23 -11.07 -10.84
C GLU A 181 24.71 -11.42 -10.86
N LEU A 182 25.25 -11.91 -9.74
CA LEU A 182 26.64 -12.39 -9.69
C LEU A 182 26.91 -13.51 -10.71
N ALA A 183 25.98 -14.46 -10.85
CA ALA A 183 26.11 -15.55 -11.82
C ALA A 183 26.08 -15.01 -13.28
N ALA A 184 25.22 -14.05 -13.57
CA ALA A 184 25.17 -13.40 -14.87
C ALA A 184 26.47 -12.65 -15.19
N LEU A 185 26.98 -11.86 -14.23
CA LEU A 185 28.24 -11.13 -14.39
C LEU A 185 29.43 -12.07 -14.58
N ALA A 186 29.53 -13.14 -13.77
CA ALA A 186 30.56 -14.16 -13.90
C ALA A 186 30.52 -14.86 -15.26
N ARG A 187 29.30 -15.15 -15.76
CA ARG A 187 29.12 -15.71 -17.11
C ARG A 187 29.55 -14.75 -18.19
N ARG A 188 29.23 -13.47 -18.05
CA ARG A 188 29.65 -12.43 -19.00
C ARG A 188 31.17 -12.35 -19.13
N ASP A 189 31.85 -12.30 -18.01
CA ASP A 189 33.33 -12.24 -18.03
C ASP A 189 33.95 -13.54 -18.52
N ALA A 190 33.34 -14.68 -18.19
CA ALA A 190 33.72 -15.97 -18.76
C ALA A 190 33.57 -16.01 -20.29
N ASN A 191 32.47 -15.43 -20.83
CA ASN A 191 32.26 -15.33 -22.27
C ASN A 191 33.29 -14.40 -22.93
N LYS A 192 33.64 -13.25 -22.30
CA LYS A 192 34.72 -12.38 -22.79
C LYS A 192 36.03 -13.12 -22.85
N LYS A 193 36.39 -13.82 -21.76
CA LYS A 193 37.61 -14.61 -21.68
C LYS A 193 37.67 -15.70 -22.74
N TYR A 194 36.55 -16.39 -22.99
CA TYR A 194 36.48 -17.38 -24.08
C TYR A 194 36.78 -16.77 -25.44
N ASN A 195 36.19 -15.63 -25.77
CA ASN A 195 36.39 -14.95 -27.03
C ASN A 195 37.86 -14.46 -27.21
N GLU A 196 38.50 -13.99 -26.13
CA GLU A 196 39.91 -13.63 -26.11
C GLU A 196 40.82 -14.82 -26.42
N LEU A 197 40.57 -15.98 -25.75
CA LEU A 197 41.35 -17.19 -25.97
C LEU A 197 41.21 -17.72 -27.39
N ILE A 198 39.99 -17.75 -27.94
CA ILE A 198 39.75 -18.16 -29.34
C ILE A 198 40.36 -17.16 -30.31
N GLY A 199 40.31 -15.87 -30.03
CA GLY A 199 40.99 -14.83 -30.85
C GLY A 199 42.52 -14.90 -30.80
N SER A 200 43.06 -15.64 -29.81
CA SER A 200 44.50 -15.90 -29.64
C SER A 200 44.91 -17.31 -30.12
N ASP A 201 44.09 -17.94 -30.98
CA ASP A 201 44.29 -19.28 -31.55
C ASP A 201 44.49 -20.42 -30.53
N VAL A 202 43.93 -20.29 -29.34
CA VAL A 202 43.90 -21.35 -28.34
C VAL A 202 42.88 -22.41 -28.76
N ASP A 203 43.26 -23.68 -28.63
CA ASP A 203 42.36 -24.80 -28.91
C ASP A 203 41.03 -24.66 -28.17
N PRO A 204 39.86 -24.82 -28.85
CA PRO A 204 38.54 -24.59 -28.26
C PRO A 204 38.25 -25.45 -27.00
N ASP A 205 38.78 -26.66 -26.91
CA ASP A 205 38.57 -27.53 -25.75
C ASP A 205 39.42 -27.10 -24.56
N VAL A 206 40.63 -26.62 -24.83
CA VAL A 206 41.51 -26.03 -23.81
C VAL A 206 40.91 -24.70 -23.33
N ALA A 207 40.43 -23.86 -24.26
CA ALA A 207 39.75 -22.60 -23.91
C ALA A 207 38.52 -22.83 -23.04
N ARG A 208 37.66 -23.79 -23.40
CA ARG A 208 36.47 -24.15 -22.56
C ARG A 208 36.85 -24.55 -21.16
N LYS A 209 37.85 -25.39 -20.99
CA LYS A 209 38.31 -25.85 -19.67
C LYS A 209 38.85 -24.70 -18.82
N GLN A 210 39.68 -23.83 -19.42
CA GLN A 210 40.18 -22.64 -18.72
C GLN A 210 39.05 -21.69 -18.29
N VAL A 211 38.09 -21.45 -19.17
CA VAL A 211 36.95 -20.57 -18.92
C VAL A 211 36.01 -21.16 -17.85
N THR A 212 35.82 -22.48 -17.80
CA THR A 212 35.06 -23.13 -16.76
C THR A 212 35.68 -22.90 -15.37
N ASN A 213 37.00 -23.08 -15.26
CA ASN A 213 37.74 -22.82 -14.03
C ASN A 213 37.69 -21.31 -13.64
N TYR A 214 37.85 -20.43 -14.63
CA TYR A 214 37.78 -18.99 -14.43
C TYR A 214 36.36 -18.56 -13.94
N HIS A 215 35.31 -19.08 -14.57
CA HIS A 215 33.93 -18.83 -14.15
C HIS A 215 33.70 -19.27 -12.69
N ALA A 216 34.15 -20.47 -12.33
CA ALA A 216 34.06 -20.97 -10.96
C ALA A 216 34.81 -20.06 -9.97
N SER A 217 36.01 -19.61 -10.33
CA SER A 217 36.79 -18.69 -9.48
C SER A 217 36.12 -17.34 -9.26
N LEU A 218 35.40 -16.81 -10.26
CA LEU A 218 34.64 -15.56 -10.14
C LEU A 218 33.43 -15.68 -9.23
N LEU A 219 32.79 -16.87 -9.19
CA LEU A 219 31.68 -17.14 -8.28
C LEU A 219 32.15 -17.29 -6.83
N GLU A 220 33.34 -17.83 -6.60
CA GLU A 220 33.94 -17.98 -5.26
C GLU A 220 34.55 -16.66 -4.76
N ASN A 221 35.22 -15.92 -5.65
CA ASN A 221 35.93 -14.68 -5.34
C ASN A 221 35.54 -13.59 -6.37
N PRO A 222 34.34 -12.98 -6.23
CA PRO A 222 33.90 -11.94 -7.14
C PRO A 222 34.82 -10.70 -7.06
N THR A 223 34.98 -10.01 -8.18
CA THR A 223 35.65 -8.70 -8.19
C THR A 223 34.83 -7.65 -7.44
N ASP A 224 35.49 -6.58 -6.98
CA ASP A 224 34.80 -5.47 -6.29
C ASP A 224 33.67 -4.89 -7.17
N GLU A 225 33.91 -4.73 -8.48
CA GLU A 225 32.90 -4.26 -9.44
C GLU A 225 31.70 -5.21 -9.52
N MET A 226 31.95 -6.51 -9.62
CA MET A 226 30.87 -7.52 -9.62
C MET A 226 30.07 -7.49 -8.32
N HIS A 227 30.76 -7.35 -7.18
CA HIS A 227 30.12 -7.24 -5.88
C HIS A 227 29.23 -5.99 -5.79
N GLU A 228 29.70 -4.83 -6.27
CA GLU A 228 28.93 -3.58 -6.29
C GLU A 228 27.69 -3.70 -7.18
N LEU A 229 27.85 -4.21 -8.42
CA LEU A 229 26.73 -4.38 -9.37
C LEU A 229 25.69 -5.39 -8.85
N ALA A 230 26.12 -6.52 -8.31
CA ALA A 230 25.23 -7.53 -7.75
C ALA A 230 24.49 -6.99 -6.50
N THR A 231 25.15 -6.19 -5.66
CA THR A 231 24.51 -5.53 -4.51
C THR A 231 23.49 -4.49 -4.95
N LYS A 232 23.79 -3.71 -5.99
CA LYS A 232 22.84 -2.73 -6.57
C LYS A 232 21.59 -3.42 -7.10
N GLU A 233 21.73 -4.54 -7.81
CA GLU A 233 20.59 -5.33 -8.29
C GLU A 233 19.77 -5.93 -7.15
N ALA A 234 20.43 -6.47 -6.11
CA ALA A 234 19.79 -6.98 -4.91
C ALA A 234 18.92 -5.92 -4.22
N ARG A 235 19.43 -4.69 -4.12
CA ARG A 235 18.66 -3.56 -3.56
C ARG A 235 17.51 -3.13 -4.47
N THR A 236 17.66 -3.22 -5.77
CA THR A 236 16.59 -2.94 -6.73
C THR A 236 15.46 -3.95 -6.58
N MET A 237 15.79 -5.24 -6.43
CA MET A 237 14.82 -6.31 -6.25
C MET A 237 13.97 -6.16 -4.98
N THR A 238 14.50 -5.56 -3.93
CA THR A 238 13.79 -5.31 -2.66
C THR A 238 13.31 -3.87 -2.48
N PHE A 239 13.41 -3.03 -3.53
CA PHE A 239 13.04 -1.61 -3.50
C PHE A 239 13.78 -0.80 -2.43
N THR A 240 14.95 -1.26 -2.01
CA THR A 240 15.80 -0.60 -1.02
C THR A 240 16.98 0.17 -1.63
N ALA A 241 17.00 0.35 -2.97
CA ALA A 241 18.01 1.14 -3.68
C ALA A 241 18.06 2.59 -3.17
N GLU A 242 19.24 3.21 -3.24
CA GLU A 242 19.40 4.61 -2.84
C GLU A 242 18.58 5.53 -3.74
N LEU A 243 17.97 6.54 -3.12
CA LEU A 243 17.23 7.57 -3.85
C LEU A 243 18.20 8.61 -4.43
N GLU A 244 17.97 8.98 -5.68
CA GLU A 244 18.78 9.95 -6.42
C GLU A 244 17.97 11.22 -6.74
N GLY A 245 18.66 12.31 -7.10
CA GLY A 245 18.04 13.55 -7.57
C GLY A 245 17.04 14.17 -6.58
N SER A 246 15.88 14.57 -7.07
CA SER A 246 14.81 15.21 -6.30
C SER A 246 14.23 14.30 -5.20
N LEU A 247 14.17 12.99 -5.44
CA LEU A 247 13.70 12.02 -4.44
C LEU A 247 14.63 11.94 -3.23
N ARG A 248 15.94 12.09 -3.43
CA ARG A 248 16.92 12.16 -2.34
C ARG A 248 16.71 13.42 -1.49
N LEU A 249 16.41 14.56 -2.13
CA LEU A 249 16.12 15.81 -1.43
C LEU A 249 14.82 15.70 -0.62
N ALA A 250 13.75 15.14 -1.21
CA ALA A 250 12.50 14.89 -0.53
C ALA A 250 12.68 13.95 0.69
N ASN A 251 13.41 12.85 0.51
CA ASN A 251 13.73 11.94 1.62
C ASN A 251 14.52 12.64 2.73
N LYS A 252 15.48 13.51 2.37
CA LYS A 252 16.22 14.30 3.35
C LYS A 252 15.32 15.27 4.11
N ALA A 253 14.41 15.95 3.41
CA ALA A 253 13.46 16.87 4.03
C ALA A 253 12.50 16.14 5.02
N ILE A 254 11.94 15.01 4.63
CA ILE A 254 11.06 14.19 5.49
C ILE A 254 11.79 13.68 6.74
N ASN A 255 13.08 13.32 6.60
CA ASN A 255 13.91 12.85 7.72
C ASN A 255 14.57 13.98 8.51
N THR A 256 14.36 15.27 8.15
CA THR A 256 14.90 16.40 8.90
C THR A 256 14.25 16.48 10.28
N GLU A 257 15.09 16.48 11.31
CA GLU A 257 14.65 16.56 12.69
C GLU A 257 14.47 18.01 13.13
N PHE A 258 13.33 18.31 13.76
CA PHE A 258 13.11 19.53 14.48
C PHE A 258 12.96 19.20 15.97
N LYS A 259 13.80 19.81 16.83
CA LYS A 259 13.89 19.46 18.26
C LYS A 259 14.10 17.95 18.51
N GLY A 260 14.90 17.30 17.66
CA GLY A 260 15.21 15.87 17.75
C GLY A 260 14.08 14.93 17.35
N PHE A 261 13.06 15.41 16.63
CA PHE A 261 11.95 14.59 16.12
C PHE A 261 11.73 14.79 14.62
N PRO A 262 11.68 13.73 13.80
CA PRO A 262 11.44 13.80 12.36
C PRO A 262 9.93 13.86 12.07
N TYR A 263 9.32 15.03 12.17
CA TYR A 263 7.87 15.21 11.99
C TYR A 263 7.35 14.74 10.62
N GLY A 264 8.17 14.81 9.58
CA GLY A 264 7.80 14.30 8.26
C GLY A 264 7.52 12.80 8.26
N LYS A 265 8.13 12.03 9.16
CA LYS A 265 7.87 10.58 9.31
C LYS A 265 6.50 10.24 9.88
N LEU A 266 5.79 11.18 10.50
CA LEU A 266 4.40 10.97 10.92
C LEU A 266 3.49 10.73 9.69
N PHE A 267 3.80 11.37 8.57
CA PHE A 267 3.06 11.24 7.33
C PHE A 267 3.67 10.16 6.42
N PHE A 268 5.00 10.08 6.40
CA PHE A 268 5.75 9.18 5.55
C PHE A 268 6.72 8.34 6.40
N PRO A 269 6.22 7.33 7.12
CA PRO A 269 7.07 6.45 7.93
C PRO A 269 8.10 5.70 7.06
N PHE A 270 7.73 5.38 5.82
CA PHE A 270 8.58 4.73 4.82
C PHE A 270 8.62 5.60 3.57
N VAL A 271 9.81 5.95 3.08
CA VAL A 271 10.00 6.83 1.90
C VAL A 271 10.68 6.09 0.77
N ARG A 272 11.72 5.31 1.09
CA ARG A 272 12.58 4.69 0.09
C ARG A 272 11.86 3.63 -0.71
N THR A 273 11.20 2.68 -0.07
CA THR A 273 10.48 1.60 -0.73
C THR A 273 9.38 2.11 -1.65
N PRO A 274 8.45 2.99 -1.23
CA PRO A 274 7.46 3.57 -2.14
C PRO A 274 8.06 4.34 -3.31
N ALA A 275 9.09 5.14 -3.06
CA ALA A 275 9.74 5.90 -4.12
C ALA A 275 10.41 5.00 -5.18
N ASN A 276 11.02 3.88 -4.75
CA ASN A 276 11.59 2.90 -5.67
C ASN A 276 10.50 2.13 -6.42
N ILE A 277 9.37 1.80 -5.79
CA ILE A 277 8.22 1.20 -6.47
C ILE A 277 7.74 2.12 -7.60
N ILE A 278 7.54 3.42 -7.33
CA ILE A 278 7.16 4.41 -8.35
C ILE A 278 8.20 4.45 -9.48
N LYS A 279 9.49 4.55 -9.14
CA LYS A 279 10.59 4.59 -10.11
C LYS A 279 10.58 3.35 -11.02
N GLU A 280 10.46 2.17 -10.43
CA GLU A 280 10.46 0.91 -11.19
C GLU A 280 9.17 0.75 -12.04
N THR A 281 8.00 1.21 -11.55
CA THR A 281 6.76 1.26 -12.32
C THR A 281 6.90 2.19 -13.52
N LEU A 282 7.31 3.44 -13.28
CA LEU A 282 7.46 4.42 -14.36
C LEU A 282 8.49 4.00 -15.40
N SER A 283 9.61 3.38 -14.99
CA SER A 283 10.64 2.90 -15.90
C SER A 283 10.17 1.80 -16.86
N ARG A 284 9.05 1.14 -16.57
CA ARG A 284 8.42 0.10 -17.37
C ARG A 284 7.19 0.57 -18.13
N SER A 285 6.73 1.77 -17.86
CA SER A 285 5.56 2.35 -18.55
C SER A 285 5.92 3.02 -19.86
N PRO A 286 4.97 3.25 -20.78
CA PRO A 286 5.18 4.04 -22.00
C PRO A 286 5.73 5.45 -21.74
N LEU A 287 5.52 6.00 -20.54
CA LEU A 287 6.03 7.32 -20.14
C LEU A 287 7.57 7.36 -20.11
N ALA A 288 8.24 6.21 -19.95
CA ALA A 288 9.69 6.12 -19.96
C ALA A 288 10.31 5.96 -21.37
N ILE A 289 9.52 5.88 -22.43
CA ILE A 289 10.05 5.72 -23.82
C ILE A 289 11.11 6.79 -24.15
N PRO A 290 10.87 8.10 -23.93
CA PRO A 290 11.87 9.12 -24.25
C PRO A 290 13.17 8.94 -23.45
N SER A 291 13.09 8.61 -22.17
CA SER A 291 14.25 8.40 -21.30
C SER A 291 15.02 7.11 -21.66
N ALA A 292 14.31 6.04 -22.03
CA ALA A 292 14.92 4.79 -22.47
C ALA A 292 15.68 4.96 -23.79
N ILE A 293 15.11 5.68 -24.77
CA ILE A 293 15.79 6.02 -26.02
C ILE A 293 17.01 6.91 -25.72
N SER A 294 16.86 7.92 -24.88
CA SER A 294 17.98 8.77 -24.47
C SER A 294 19.12 7.95 -23.83
N THR A 295 18.79 7.01 -22.95
CA THR A 295 19.76 6.11 -22.31
C THR A 295 20.44 5.21 -23.37
N ALA A 296 19.67 4.67 -24.31
CA ALA A 296 20.22 3.83 -25.40
C ALA A 296 21.16 4.60 -26.30
N ILE A 297 20.91 5.89 -26.58
CA ILE A 297 21.76 6.74 -27.39
C ILE A 297 23.01 7.19 -26.61
N GLN A 298 22.85 7.64 -25.37
CA GLN A 298 23.95 8.26 -24.61
C GLN A 298 24.89 7.24 -23.98
N LYS A 299 24.35 6.16 -23.41
CA LYS A 299 25.14 5.12 -22.74
C LYS A 299 25.41 3.93 -23.65
N GLY A 300 24.44 3.57 -24.51
CA GLY A 300 24.53 2.41 -25.39
C GLY A 300 24.69 1.11 -24.64
N GLY A 301 25.19 0.06 -25.32
CA GLY A 301 25.55 -1.21 -24.71
C GLY A 301 24.42 -1.84 -23.90
N ILE A 302 24.79 -2.57 -22.84
CA ILE A 302 23.89 -3.30 -21.97
C ILE A 302 22.90 -2.39 -21.24
N GLU A 303 23.32 -1.19 -20.81
CA GLU A 303 22.40 -0.27 -20.09
C GLU A 303 21.30 0.24 -20.99
N GLY A 304 21.62 0.57 -22.25
CA GLY A 304 20.63 0.96 -23.24
C GLY A 304 19.67 -0.18 -23.57
N ASP A 305 20.20 -1.39 -23.77
CA ASP A 305 19.39 -2.58 -24.06
C ASP A 305 18.43 -2.92 -22.90
N LYS A 306 18.90 -2.84 -21.65
CA LYS A 306 18.06 -3.03 -20.44
C LYS A 306 16.96 -1.95 -20.33
N ALA A 307 17.28 -0.68 -20.60
CA ALA A 307 16.29 0.40 -20.55
C ALA A 307 15.19 0.21 -21.59
N LEU A 308 15.57 -0.13 -22.84
CA LEU A 308 14.61 -0.42 -23.91
C LEU A 308 13.79 -1.69 -23.61
N ALA A 309 14.40 -2.73 -23.05
CA ALA A 309 13.70 -3.97 -22.70
C ALA A 309 12.62 -3.75 -21.61
N LYS A 310 12.94 -2.98 -20.57
CA LYS A 310 11.97 -2.62 -19.53
C LYS A 310 10.75 -1.93 -20.11
N VAL A 311 10.95 -0.89 -20.92
CA VAL A 311 9.85 -0.15 -21.56
C VAL A 311 9.09 -1.01 -22.54
N THR A 312 9.77 -1.79 -23.38
CA THR A 312 9.11 -2.64 -24.38
C THR A 312 8.23 -3.69 -23.73
N LEU A 313 8.77 -4.46 -22.80
CA LEU A 313 8.01 -5.51 -22.12
C LEU A 313 6.89 -4.93 -21.25
N GLY A 314 7.19 -3.87 -20.48
CA GLY A 314 6.21 -3.22 -19.63
C GLY A 314 5.07 -2.58 -20.42
N SER A 315 5.38 -1.87 -21.53
CA SER A 315 4.35 -1.29 -22.42
C SER A 315 3.48 -2.37 -23.10
N ALA A 316 4.10 -3.49 -23.51
CA ALA A 316 3.35 -4.62 -24.09
C ALA A 316 2.39 -5.24 -23.05
N ALA A 317 2.87 -5.41 -21.82
CA ALA A 317 2.03 -5.88 -20.72
C ALA A 317 0.88 -4.90 -20.42
N MET A 318 1.19 -3.59 -20.33
CA MET A 318 0.16 -2.57 -20.12
C MET A 318 -0.88 -2.55 -21.23
N TYR A 319 -0.46 -2.63 -22.49
CA TYR A 319 -1.39 -2.71 -23.62
C TYR A 319 -2.29 -3.94 -23.53
N THR A 320 -1.70 -5.08 -23.21
CA THR A 320 -2.48 -6.32 -23.00
C THR A 320 -3.51 -6.15 -21.90
N MET A 321 -3.12 -5.60 -20.76
CA MET A 321 -4.02 -5.37 -19.61
C MET A 321 -5.09 -4.31 -19.93
N TYR A 322 -4.75 -3.28 -20.71
CA TYR A 322 -5.71 -2.31 -21.23
C TYR A 322 -6.82 -3.01 -22.01
N GLN A 323 -6.47 -3.93 -22.95
CA GLN A 323 -7.45 -4.71 -23.72
C GLN A 323 -8.28 -5.65 -22.83
N TYR A 324 -7.65 -6.29 -21.82
CA TYR A 324 -8.37 -7.11 -20.84
C TYR A 324 -9.38 -6.30 -20.02
N THR A 325 -9.06 -5.04 -19.70
CA THR A 325 -9.99 -4.14 -19.00
C THR A 325 -11.17 -3.75 -19.89
N LEU A 326 -10.91 -3.40 -21.15
CA LEU A 326 -11.98 -3.15 -22.13
C LEU A 326 -12.90 -4.37 -22.31
N GLY A 327 -12.35 -5.58 -22.19
CA GLY A 327 -13.10 -6.84 -22.21
C GLY A 327 -13.84 -7.16 -20.90
N GLY A 328 -13.72 -6.32 -19.86
CA GLY A 328 -14.35 -6.52 -18.55
C GLY A 328 -13.70 -7.60 -17.67
N ASN A 329 -12.48 -8.04 -18.00
CA ASN A 329 -11.74 -9.08 -17.28
C ASN A 329 -10.74 -8.51 -16.25
N LEU A 330 -10.61 -7.19 -16.19
CA LEU A 330 -9.75 -6.48 -15.23
C LEU A 330 -10.46 -5.21 -14.77
N THR A 331 -10.30 -4.83 -13.51
CA THR A 331 -10.81 -3.57 -12.97
C THR A 331 -9.65 -2.66 -12.57
N GLY A 332 -9.84 -1.34 -12.74
CA GLY A 332 -8.96 -0.29 -12.24
C GLY A 332 -9.45 0.30 -10.93
N ALA A 333 -9.27 1.63 -10.77
CA ALA A 333 -9.70 2.36 -9.58
C ALA A 333 -11.23 2.56 -9.50
N GLY A 334 -11.93 2.46 -10.63
CA GLY A 334 -13.34 2.79 -10.76
C GLY A 334 -13.60 4.29 -10.88
N PRO A 335 -14.86 4.71 -10.70
CA PRO A 335 -15.26 6.10 -10.84
C PRO A 335 -14.57 7.03 -9.83
N VAL A 336 -14.16 8.23 -10.28
CA VAL A 336 -13.51 9.25 -9.44
C VAL A 336 -14.45 9.74 -8.33
N ARG A 337 -15.75 9.87 -8.63
CA ARG A 337 -16.71 10.33 -7.62
C ARG A 337 -17.00 9.23 -6.60
N ARG A 338 -16.69 9.48 -5.33
CA ARG A 338 -16.86 8.53 -4.23
C ARG A 338 -18.26 7.89 -4.18
N LYS A 339 -19.31 8.67 -4.44
CA LYS A 339 -20.70 8.14 -4.40
C LYS A 339 -20.97 7.14 -5.52
N ASP A 340 -20.39 7.33 -6.71
CA ASP A 340 -20.53 6.39 -7.82
C ASP A 340 -19.70 5.12 -7.54
N LEU A 341 -18.52 5.28 -6.96
CA LEU A 341 -17.68 4.15 -6.53
C LEU A 341 -18.38 3.30 -5.45
N GLU A 342 -19.02 3.93 -4.46
CA GLU A 342 -19.76 3.20 -3.43
C GLU A 342 -21.01 2.48 -4.00
N ALA A 343 -21.72 3.09 -4.97
CA ALA A 343 -22.80 2.41 -5.70
C ALA A 343 -22.28 1.17 -6.42
N LEU A 344 -21.15 1.31 -7.11
CA LEU A 344 -20.53 0.20 -7.86
C LEU A 344 -20.04 -0.91 -6.93
N LYS A 345 -19.42 -0.58 -5.79
CA LYS A 345 -19.01 -1.55 -4.77
C LYS A 345 -20.20 -2.32 -4.19
N GLY A 346 -21.36 -1.66 -4.03
CA GLY A 346 -22.58 -2.31 -3.57
C GLY A 346 -23.10 -3.40 -4.52
N THR A 347 -22.69 -3.41 -5.79
CA THR A 347 -22.98 -4.50 -6.73
C THR A 347 -22.04 -5.71 -6.61
N GLY A 348 -21.11 -5.69 -5.65
CA GLY A 348 -20.06 -6.69 -5.54
C GLY A 348 -18.81 -6.42 -6.40
N TRP A 349 -18.78 -5.33 -7.14
CA TRP A 349 -17.59 -4.93 -7.88
C TRP A 349 -16.44 -4.59 -6.93
N GLN A 350 -15.23 -4.95 -7.33
CA GLN A 350 -14.02 -4.69 -6.54
C GLN A 350 -12.96 -3.98 -7.39
N PRO A 351 -12.33 -2.90 -6.88
CA PRO A 351 -11.24 -2.22 -7.58
C PRO A 351 -9.99 -3.10 -7.67
N PHE A 352 -9.14 -2.81 -8.64
CA PHE A 352 -7.82 -3.44 -8.83
C PHE A 352 -7.89 -4.98 -8.80
N SER A 353 -8.84 -5.56 -9.54
CA SER A 353 -9.10 -6.99 -9.51
C SER A 353 -9.09 -7.62 -10.89
N ILE A 354 -8.62 -8.87 -10.94
CA ILE A 354 -8.85 -9.76 -12.08
C ILE A 354 -10.28 -10.29 -11.95
N VAL A 355 -11.01 -10.29 -13.04
CA VAL A 355 -12.43 -10.65 -13.09
C VAL A 355 -12.61 -11.94 -13.88
N PHE A 356 -13.31 -12.89 -13.29
CA PHE A 356 -13.72 -14.13 -13.93
C PHE A 356 -15.25 -14.20 -13.97
N ASN A 357 -15.85 -14.69 -15.06
CA ASN A 357 -17.26 -15.03 -15.05
C ASN A 357 -17.45 -16.33 -14.28
N LYS A 358 -18.43 -16.37 -13.42
CA LYS A 358 -18.73 -17.55 -12.61
C LYS A 358 -19.10 -18.78 -13.47
N SER A 359 -19.70 -18.54 -14.66
CA SER A 359 -20.01 -19.58 -15.64
C SER A 359 -18.77 -20.28 -16.23
N ASP A 360 -17.63 -19.61 -16.23
CA ASP A 360 -16.43 -20.06 -16.93
C ASP A 360 -15.47 -20.82 -15.98
N VAL A 361 -15.82 -20.90 -14.69
CA VAL A 361 -15.01 -21.55 -13.65
C VAL A 361 -15.79 -22.71 -13.04
N ASP A 362 -15.10 -23.83 -12.80
CA ASP A 362 -15.69 -24.98 -12.13
C ASP A 362 -16.16 -24.58 -10.73
N GLN A 363 -17.44 -24.83 -10.44
CA GLN A 363 -18.08 -24.42 -9.19
C GLN A 363 -17.39 -25.02 -7.95
N GLU A 364 -16.96 -26.28 -8.03
CA GLU A 364 -16.25 -26.94 -6.92
C GLU A 364 -14.89 -26.26 -6.66
N LEU A 365 -14.24 -25.81 -7.74
CA LEU A 365 -12.99 -25.05 -7.65
C LEU A 365 -13.24 -23.66 -7.06
N VAL A 366 -14.33 -22.98 -7.47
CA VAL A 366 -14.73 -21.68 -6.93
C VAL A 366 -15.01 -21.78 -5.44
N ASP A 367 -15.76 -22.79 -5.01
CA ASP A 367 -16.13 -22.98 -3.60
C ASP A 367 -14.88 -23.28 -2.76
N LYS A 368 -14.02 -24.20 -3.18
CA LYS A 368 -12.73 -24.48 -2.52
C LYS A 368 -11.82 -23.25 -2.51
N PHE A 369 -11.72 -22.55 -3.63
CA PHE A 369 -10.87 -21.36 -3.74
C PHE A 369 -11.43 -20.20 -2.92
N SER A 370 -12.75 -20.05 -2.83
CA SER A 370 -13.39 -19.04 -1.98
C SER A 370 -13.25 -19.31 -0.49
N GLU A 371 -13.16 -20.58 -0.09
CA GLU A 371 -12.84 -20.95 1.31
C GLU A 371 -11.40 -20.61 1.69
N ILE A 372 -10.46 -20.79 0.76
CA ILE A 372 -9.02 -20.61 1.01
C ILE A 372 -8.59 -19.16 0.79
N THR A 373 -9.04 -18.52 -0.28
CA THR A 373 -8.51 -17.24 -0.76
C THR A 373 -9.41 -16.04 -0.48
N ASN A 374 -10.63 -16.28 0.06
CA ASN A 374 -11.62 -15.22 0.27
C ASN A 374 -11.91 -14.40 -1.00
N VAL A 375 -12.01 -15.07 -2.13
CA VAL A 375 -12.38 -14.45 -3.39
C VAL A 375 -13.76 -13.85 -3.26
N ASN A 376 -13.94 -12.61 -3.68
CA ASN A 376 -15.25 -11.99 -3.74
C ASN A 376 -16.06 -12.64 -4.86
N VAL A 377 -17.19 -13.25 -4.51
CA VAL A 377 -18.09 -13.89 -5.44
C VAL A 377 -19.33 -13.01 -5.55
N GLY A 378 -19.33 -12.08 -6.51
CA GLY A 378 -20.54 -11.39 -6.94
C GLY A 378 -21.56 -12.37 -7.55
N ALA A 379 -22.74 -11.89 -8.01
CA ALA A 379 -23.76 -12.75 -8.59
C ALA A 379 -23.25 -13.58 -9.77
N ASP A 380 -22.55 -12.92 -10.70
CA ASP A 380 -22.09 -13.50 -11.95
C ASP A 380 -20.57 -13.42 -12.15
N LYS A 381 -19.87 -12.70 -11.29
CA LYS A 381 -18.43 -12.42 -11.42
C LYS A 381 -17.67 -12.70 -10.14
N ILE A 382 -16.43 -13.13 -10.29
CA ILE A 382 -15.46 -13.37 -9.21
C ILE A 382 -14.36 -12.35 -9.37
N TYR A 383 -14.04 -11.64 -8.29
CA TYR A 383 -13.01 -10.61 -8.25
C TYR A 383 -11.84 -11.06 -7.38
N ILE A 384 -10.64 -11.11 -7.95
CA ILE A 384 -9.39 -11.40 -7.24
C ILE A 384 -8.51 -10.17 -7.30
N SER A 385 -8.33 -9.49 -6.17
CA SER A 385 -7.51 -8.27 -6.13
C SER A 385 -6.05 -8.56 -6.44
N TYR A 386 -5.47 -7.78 -7.36
CA TYR A 386 -4.05 -7.78 -7.66
C TYR A 386 -3.27 -6.65 -6.95
N GLU A 387 -3.94 -5.85 -6.14
CA GLU A 387 -3.37 -4.66 -5.47
C GLU A 387 -2.07 -4.95 -4.68
N SER A 388 -1.93 -6.18 -4.23
CA SER A 388 -0.81 -6.60 -3.39
C SER A 388 0.43 -7.08 -4.14
N LEU A 389 0.44 -7.03 -5.47
CA LEU A 389 1.51 -7.58 -6.31
C LEU A 389 2.68 -6.62 -6.56
N GLY A 390 2.83 -5.58 -5.73
CA GLY A 390 3.96 -4.63 -5.81
C GLY A 390 3.98 -3.80 -7.10
N PRO A 391 5.15 -3.54 -7.70
CA PRO A 391 5.26 -2.68 -8.90
C PRO A 391 4.52 -3.20 -10.11
N LEU A 392 4.37 -4.53 -10.24
CA LEU A 392 3.58 -5.10 -11.34
C LEU A 392 2.11 -4.74 -11.18
N ALA A 393 1.59 -4.74 -9.95
CA ALA A 393 0.24 -4.27 -9.67
C ALA A 393 0.05 -2.79 -10.01
N SER A 394 1.08 -1.97 -9.80
CA SER A 394 1.04 -0.55 -10.20
C SER A 394 0.90 -0.39 -11.72
N LEU A 395 1.61 -1.21 -12.50
CA LEU A 395 1.48 -1.22 -13.97
C LEU A 395 0.09 -1.68 -14.41
N LEU A 396 -0.45 -2.74 -13.76
CA LEU A 396 -1.78 -3.24 -14.02
C LEU A 396 -2.84 -2.19 -13.67
N GLY A 397 -2.75 -1.61 -12.47
CA GLY A 397 -3.68 -0.58 -11.99
C GLY A 397 -3.67 0.68 -12.86
N MET A 398 -2.48 1.15 -13.23
CA MET A 398 -2.30 2.27 -14.16
C MET A 398 -2.96 2.00 -15.51
N SER A 399 -2.77 0.81 -16.06
CA SER A 399 -3.35 0.40 -17.35
C SER A 399 -4.87 0.24 -17.27
N ALA A 400 -5.36 -0.45 -16.24
CA ALA A 400 -6.79 -0.70 -16.06
C ALA A 400 -7.57 0.59 -15.80
N THR A 401 -7.06 1.46 -14.94
CA THR A 401 -7.70 2.77 -14.68
C THR A 401 -7.72 3.66 -15.94
N SER A 402 -6.62 3.63 -16.73
CA SER A 402 -6.60 4.35 -18.01
C SER A 402 -7.68 3.84 -18.98
N ALA A 403 -7.91 2.52 -19.01
CA ALA A 403 -8.94 1.93 -19.86
C ALA A 403 -10.36 2.29 -19.36
N GLU A 404 -10.60 2.26 -18.04
CA GLU A 404 -11.89 2.66 -17.45
C GLU A 404 -12.22 4.13 -17.75
N TYR A 405 -11.23 5.03 -17.66
CA TYR A 405 -11.44 6.44 -18.00
C TYR A 405 -11.69 6.66 -19.49
N ALA A 406 -10.99 5.92 -20.36
CA ALA A 406 -11.24 5.96 -21.80
C ALA A 406 -12.66 5.47 -22.18
N MET A 407 -13.20 4.49 -21.44
CA MET A 407 -14.59 4.05 -21.64
C MET A 407 -15.62 5.10 -21.20
N THR A 408 -15.28 5.93 -20.21
CA THR A 408 -16.19 6.95 -19.67
C THR A 408 -16.26 8.19 -20.56
N ASP A 409 -15.19 8.53 -21.28
CA ASP A 409 -15.12 9.68 -22.17
C ASP A 409 -14.45 9.32 -23.51
N PRO A 410 -15.21 8.69 -24.43
CA PRO A 410 -14.66 8.19 -25.68
C PRO A 410 -14.39 9.26 -26.76
N GLU A 411 -14.85 10.53 -26.58
CA GLU A 411 -14.73 11.55 -27.62
C GLU A 411 -13.35 12.23 -27.66
N GLU A 412 -12.49 12.01 -26.69
CA GLU A 412 -11.16 12.61 -26.63
C GLU A 412 -10.06 11.54 -26.72
N GLU A 413 -9.64 11.20 -27.93
CA GLU A 413 -8.47 10.37 -28.20
C GLU A 413 -7.20 11.20 -28.31
N GLY A 414 -6.16 10.90 -27.46
CA GLY A 414 -4.84 11.54 -27.56
C GLY A 414 -3.82 10.89 -26.62
N LEU A 415 -2.56 10.84 -27.05
CA LEU A 415 -1.45 10.33 -26.23
C LEU A 415 -1.30 11.10 -24.92
N ASP A 416 -1.58 12.41 -24.93
CA ASP A 416 -1.51 13.27 -23.76
C ASP A 416 -2.54 12.87 -22.71
N LYS A 417 -3.75 12.49 -23.14
CA LYS A 417 -4.82 12.04 -22.26
C LYS A 417 -4.55 10.63 -21.72
N LEU A 418 -4.04 9.74 -22.55
CA LEU A 418 -3.62 8.41 -22.10
C LEU A 418 -2.51 8.51 -21.04
N ALA A 419 -1.55 9.42 -21.22
CA ALA A 419 -0.50 9.69 -20.25
C ALA A 419 -1.06 10.28 -18.94
N MET A 420 -2.02 11.22 -19.04
CA MET A 420 -2.68 11.83 -17.88
C MET A 420 -3.53 10.81 -17.12
N ASN A 421 -4.35 10.02 -17.81
CA ASN A 421 -5.13 8.93 -17.21
C ASN A 421 -4.23 7.89 -16.56
N GLY A 422 -3.09 7.57 -17.17
CA GLY A 422 -2.07 6.72 -16.59
C GLY A 422 -1.47 7.30 -15.32
N ALA A 423 -1.16 8.59 -15.29
CA ALA A 423 -0.64 9.26 -14.09
C ALA A 423 -1.67 9.30 -12.97
N VAL A 424 -2.94 9.60 -13.29
CA VAL A 424 -4.05 9.54 -12.34
C VAL A 424 -4.26 8.13 -11.82
N GLY A 425 -4.25 7.12 -12.71
CA GLY A 425 -4.37 5.71 -12.31
C GLY A 425 -3.23 5.24 -11.42
N LEU A 426 -2.01 5.70 -11.67
CA LEU A 426 -0.87 5.44 -10.77
C LEU A 426 -1.09 6.11 -9.41
N TYR A 427 -1.53 7.36 -9.40
CA TYR A 427 -1.83 8.09 -8.17
C TYR A 427 -2.92 7.39 -7.35
N ASP A 428 -4.04 7.01 -7.98
CA ASP A 428 -5.15 6.32 -7.32
C ASP A 428 -4.70 4.97 -6.75
N TYR A 429 -3.92 4.19 -7.53
CA TYR A 429 -3.34 2.95 -7.05
C TYR A 429 -2.43 3.18 -5.84
N MET A 430 -1.53 4.17 -5.94
CA MET A 430 -0.58 4.49 -4.86
C MET A 430 -1.26 4.99 -3.59
N SER A 431 -2.34 5.76 -3.72
CA SER A 431 -3.12 6.28 -2.59
C SER A 431 -3.84 5.18 -1.80
N ASN A 432 -4.13 4.05 -2.45
CA ASN A 432 -4.73 2.88 -1.83
C ASN A 432 -3.70 1.96 -1.13
N LEU A 433 -2.41 2.15 -1.36
CA LEU A 433 -1.38 1.38 -0.66
C LEU A 433 -1.23 1.86 0.79
N ASP A 434 -1.31 0.92 1.74
CA ASP A 434 -1.18 1.19 3.18
C ASP A 434 0.09 2.00 3.52
N MET A 435 1.19 1.77 2.78
CA MET A 435 2.47 2.48 2.95
C MET A 435 2.44 3.95 2.52
N LEU A 436 1.46 4.37 1.71
CA LEU A 436 1.37 5.68 1.06
C LEU A 436 0.11 6.47 1.45
N GLN A 437 -0.63 6.04 2.45
CA GLN A 437 -1.80 6.78 2.97
C GLN A 437 -1.48 8.25 3.27
N GLY A 438 -0.23 8.56 3.63
CA GLY A 438 0.22 9.94 3.81
C GLY A 438 0.11 10.82 2.56
N ILE A 439 0.20 10.25 1.34
CA ILE A 439 0.00 11.00 0.09
C ILE A 439 -1.46 11.39 -0.05
N GLY A 440 -2.38 10.44 0.17
CA GLY A 440 -3.81 10.72 0.19
C GLY A 440 -4.19 11.76 1.26
N ASP A 441 -3.64 11.63 2.47
CA ASP A 441 -3.86 12.59 3.55
C ASP A 441 -3.41 14.01 3.17
N ILE A 442 -2.26 14.15 2.49
CA ILE A 442 -1.76 15.45 2.02
C ILE A 442 -2.61 15.97 0.88
N HIS A 443 -2.98 15.13 -0.09
CA HIS A 443 -3.88 15.54 -1.17
C HIS A 443 -5.19 16.09 -0.60
N ASP A 444 -5.82 15.36 0.31
CA ASP A 444 -7.06 15.79 0.96
C ASP A 444 -6.89 17.07 1.80
N MET A 445 -5.69 17.34 2.35
CA MET A 445 -5.40 18.62 3.02
C MET A 445 -5.47 19.81 2.07
N PHE A 446 -5.01 19.63 0.82
CA PHE A 446 -4.94 20.70 -0.17
C PHE A 446 -6.14 20.75 -1.11
N SER A 447 -6.83 19.61 -1.33
CA SER A 447 -7.99 19.48 -2.22
C SER A 447 -9.34 19.52 -1.47
N SER A 448 -9.34 19.74 -0.15
CA SER A 448 -10.59 19.86 0.60
C SER A 448 -11.45 20.97 0.00
N ASP A 449 -12.75 20.70 -0.18
CA ASP A 449 -13.78 21.65 -0.65
C ASP A 449 -13.96 22.88 0.27
N ALA A 450 -13.03 23.10 1.18
CA ALA A 450 -12.97 24.21 2.10
C ALA A 450 -12.89 25.52 1.32
N GLN A 451 -13.96 26.28 1.32
CA GLN A 451 -14.12 27.50 0.53
C GLN A 451 -13.38 28.70 1.12
N SER A 452 -12.92 28.62 2.37
CA SER A 452 -12.23 29.69 3.06
C SER A 452 -10.84 29.31 3.57
N ALA A 453 -9.96 30.30 3.74
CA ALA A 453 -8.64 30.09 4.34
C ALA A 453 -8.69 29.53 5.79
N PRO A 454 -9.61 29.99 6.66
CA PRO A 454 -9.81 29.41 7.99
C PRO A 454 -10.18 27.93 7.95
N ASP A 455 -11.07 27.50 7.04
CA ASP A 455 -11.48 26.11 6.93
C ASP A 455 -10.34 25.20 6.46
N LYS A 456 -9.50 25.69 5.53
CA LYS A 456 -8.28 24.99 5.12
C LYS A 456 -7.30 24.83 6.26
N PHE A 457 -7.08 25.90 7.03
CA PHE A 457 -6.21 25.82 8.21
C PHE A 457 -6.76 24.84 9.25
N TYR A 458 -8.07 24.86 9.49
CA TYR A 458 -8.74 23.92 10.40
C TYR A 458 -8.54 22.47 9.92
N ALA A 459 -8.79 22.16 8.65
CA ALA A 459 -8.63 20.82 8.07
C ALA A 459 -7.17 20.33 8.19
N ILE A 460 -6.19 21.19 7.93
CA ILE A 460 -4.77 20.87 8.07
C ILE A 460 -4.44 20.59 9.55
N ALA A 461 -4.84 21.48 10.46
CA ALA A 461 -4.58 21.34 11.88
C ALA A 461 -5.19 20.06 12.47
N SER A 462 -6.42 19.72 12.10
CA SER A 462 -7.10 18.50 12.50
C SER A 462 -6.34 17.25 12.04
N LYS A 463 -5.90 17.20 10.77
CA LYS A 463 -5.12 16.06 10.23
C LYS A 463 -3.74 15.94 10.88
N VAL A 464 -3.03 17.05 11.10
CA VAL A 464 -1.74 17.04 11.81
C VAL A 464 -1.93 16.51 13.22
N THR A 465 -2.97 16.96 13.92
CA THR A 465 -3.30 16.47 15.27
C THR A 465 -3.64 14.99 15.26
N LYS A 466 -4.46 14.53 14.30
CA LYS A 466 -4.77 13.11 14.12
C LYS A 466 -3.48 12.30 14.00
N LYS A 467 -2.55 12.68 13.13
CA LYS A 467 -1.27 11.96 12.96
C LYS A 467 -0.40 11.99 14.22
N ALA A 468 -0.37 13.11 14.94
CA ALA A 468 0.35 13.19 16.21
C ALA A 468 -0.26 12.27 17.29
N VAL A 469 -1.59 12.18 17.36
CA VAL A 469 -2.29 11.29 18.29
C VAL A 469 -2.14 9.83 17.88
N GLU A 470 -2.22 9.50 16.59
CA GLU A 470 -1.91 8.16 16.06
C GLU A 470 -0.51 7.70 16.46
N PHE A 471 0.49 8.57 16.32
CA PHE A 471 1.85 8.30 16.78
C PHE A 471 1.90 8.12 18.30
N GLY A 472 1.24 9.01 19.06
CA GLY A 472 1.18 8.96 20.51
C GLY A 472 0.56 7.66 21.03
N ILE A 473 -0.57 7.23 20.46
CA ILE A 473 -1.23 5.97 20.84
C ILE A 473 -0.43 4.77 20.31
N GLY A 474 -0.06 4.78 19.02
CA GLY A 474 0.61 3.67 18.36
C GLY A 474 2.00 3.34 18.93
N GLY A 475 2.73 4.34 19.41
CA GLY A 475 4.02 4.15 20.10
C GLY A 475 3.88 3.67 21.55
N SER A 476 2.67 3.68 22.12
CA SER A 476 2.44 3.21 23.48
C SER A 476 2.29 1.67 23.53
N PRO A 477 2.51 1.04 24.70
CA PRO A 477 2.21 -0.38 24.90
C PRO A 477 0.76 -0.73 24.61
N ALA A 478 -0.18 0.21 24.88
CA ALA A 478 -1.59 0.03 24.58
C ALA A 478 -1.86 -0.01 23.07
N GLY A 479 -1.19 0.82 22.27
CA GLY A 479 -1.29 0.78 20.81
C GLY A 479 -0.72 -0.50 20.21
N ALA A 480 0.44 -0.95 20.72
CA ALA A 480 1.02 -2.23 20.34
C ALA A 480 0.09 -3.41 20.67
N TYR A 481 -0.48 -3.42 21.88
CA TYR A 481 -1.47 -4.41 22.28
C TYR A 481 -2.69 -4.39 21.35
N SER A 482 -3.22 -3.22 21.00
CA SER A 482 -4.36 -3.09 20.09
C SER A 482 -4.06 -3.69 18.70
N SER A 483 -2.90 -3.40 18.12
CA SER A 483 -2.50 -3.94 16.82
C SER A 483 -2.39 -5.46 16.82
N LEU A 484 -1.79 -6.02 17.87
CA LEU A 484 -1.62 -7.47 18.01
C LEU A 484 -2.93 -8.16 18.36
N SER A 485 -3.74 -7.58 19.24
CA SER A 485 -5.03 -8.14 19.63
C SER A 485 -6.05 -8.12 18.48
N ALA A 486 -6.03 -7.09 17.63
CA ALA A 486 -6.85 -7.05 16.43
C ALA A 486 -6.52 -8.21 15.47
N THR A 487 -5.23 -8.54 15.34
CA THR A 487 -4.80 -9.70 14.56
C THR A 487 -5.25 -11.03 15.19
N TYR A 488 -5.12 -11.14 16.51
CA TYR A 488 -5.58 -12.32 17.25
C TYR A 488 -7.10 -12.50 17.18
N GLU A 489 -7.88 -11.42 17.28
CA GLU A 489 -9.35 -11.48 17.22
C GLU A 489 -9.86 -11.88 15.83
N ARG A 490 -9.23 -11.42 14.76
CA ARG A 490 -9.55 -11.90 13.41
C ARG A 490 -9.43 -13.41 13.30
N TYR A 491 -8.51 -13.98 14.05
CA TYR A 491 -8.32 -15.43 14.11
C TYR A 491 -9.32 -16.13 15.04
N SER A 492 -9.50 -15.61 16.26
CA SER A 492 -10.27 -16.27 17.33
C SER A 492 -11.77 -15.99 17.28
N ASN A 493 -12.18 -14.83 16.76
CA ASN A 493 -13.57 -14.40 16.68
C ASN A 493 -13.86 -13.65 15.37
N PRO A 494 -13.85 -14.38 14.25
CA PRO A 494 -13.97 -13.80 12.93
C PRO A 494 -15.30 -13.07 12.70
N GLU A 495 -16.41 -13.55 13.21
CA GLU A 495 -17.73 -12.94 13.03
C GLU A 495 -17.80 -11.53 13.64
N LYS A 496 -17.20 -11.36 14.81
CA LYS A 496 -17.14 -10.07 15.50
C LYS A 496 -16.16 -9.10 14.85
N SER A 497 -15.00 -9.60 14.47
CA SER A 497 -13.93 -8.79 13.86
C SER A 497 -14.28 -8.29 12.45
N ASN A 498 -15.28 -8.91 11.81
CA ASN A 498 -15.75 -8.51 10.49
C ASN A 498 -16.76 -7.37 10.50
N LEU A 499 -17.37 -7.06 11.63
CA LEU A 499 -18.32 -5.96 11.72
C LEU A 499 -17.59 -4.63 11.59
N MET A 500 -17.97 -3.82 10.60
CA MET A 500 -17.55 -2.42 10.56
C MET A 500 -18.20 -1.64 11.68
N ARG A 501 -17.41 -0.78 12.34
CA ARG A 501 -17.93 0.09 13.40
C ARG A 501 -18.14 1.51 12.89
N GLU A 502 -19.19 2.16 13.39
CA GLU A 502 -19.42 3.57 13.08
C GLU A 502 -18.46 4.43 13.92
N GLU A 503 -17.54 5.09 13.23
CA GLU A 503 -16.47 5.92 13.81
C GLU A 503 -16.85 7.41 13.84
N THR A 504 -18.13 7.75 13.98
CA THR A 504 -18.55 9.15 14.04
C THR A 504 -17.94 9.79 15.28
N SER A 505 -17.06 10.77 15.05
CA SER A 505 -16.42 11.51 16.14
C SER A 505 -17.33 12.58 16.66
N LEU A 506 -17.29 12.80 17.97
CA LEU A 506 -17.89 13.99 18.59
C LEU A 506 -17.08 15.22 18.10
N ARG A 507 -17.70 16.07 17.31
CA ARG A 507 -17.10 17.34 16.91
C ARG A 507 -17.19 18.32 18.05
N SER A 508 -16.06 18.90 18.44
CA SER A 508 -16.04 20.09 19.25
C SER A 508 -16.03 21.31 18.30
N ASP A 509 -17.08 22.09 18.29
CA ASP A 509 -17.24 23.25 17.39
C ASP A 509 -16.16 24.34 17.50
N ALA A 510 -15.21 24.16 18.38
CA ALA A 510 -14.20 25.16 18.71
C ALA A 510 -12.77 24.80 18.40
N ASN A 511 -12.41 23.52 18.10
CA ASN A 511 -10.98 23.19 18.10
C ASN A 511 -10.60 21.96 17.25
N ALA A 512 -9.90 22.19 16.15
CA ALA A 512 -9.33 21.14 15.26
C ALA A 512 -8.48 20.10 16.01
N PHE A 513 -7.88 20.47 17.14
CA PHE A 513 -7.12 19.56 17.98
C PHE A 513 -8.02 18.47 18.62
N TYR A 514 -9.16 18.86 19.16
CA TYR A 514 -10.10 17.90 19.75
C TYR A 514 -10.70 16.97 18.69
N ASP A 515 -11.01 17.48 17.50
CA ASP A 515 -11.54 16.64 16.42
C ASP A 515 -10.53 15.58 15.99
N GLY A 516 -9.27 15.94 15.76
CA GLY A 516 -8.22 14.98 15.43
C GLY A 516 -8.01 13.93 16.54
N TYR A 517 -8.08 14.34 17.81
CA TYR A 517 -7.98 13.46 18.96
C TYR A 517 -9.13 12.44 19.00
N TRP A 518 -10.38 12.91 18.91
CA TRP A 518 -11.55 12.04 19.00
C TRP A 518 -11.69 11.10 17.80
N GLN A 519 -11.35 11.55 16.60
CA GLN A 519 -11.30 10.70 15.41
C GLN A 519 -10.30 9.55 15.60
N THR A 520 -9.11 9.85 16.10
CA THR A 520 -8.10 8.81 16.36
C THR A 520 -8.54 7.86 17.45
N LEU A 521 -9.16 8.39 18.52
CA LEU A 521 -9.67 7.54 19.60
C LEU A 521 -10.80 6.60 19.13
N ALA A 522 -11.69 7.08 18.27
CA ALA A 522 -12.74 6.25 17.67
C ALA A 522 -12.13 5.14 16.79
N GLN A 523 -11.15 5.47 15.94
CA GLN A 523 -10.42 4.47 15.14
C GLN A 523 -9.64 3.47 15.99
N TYR A 524 -9.05 3.94 17.10
CA TYR A 524 -8.39 3.05 18.05
C TYR A 524 -9.38 2.09 18.72
N LYS A 525 -10.55 2.60 19.15
CA LYS A 525 -11.62 1.79 19.73
C LYS A 525 -12.16 0.78 18.73
N SER A 526 -12.41 1.17 17.48
CA SER A 526 -12.95 0.27 16.46
C SER A 526 -12.04 -0.92 16.16
N ARG A 527 -10.73 -0.71 16.28
CA ARG A 527 -9.70 -1.75 16.05
C ARG A 527 -9.35 -2.56 17.30
N ASN A 528 -9.77 -2.10 18.49
CA ASN A 528 -9.43 -2.78 19.74
C ASN A 528 -10.58 -3.73 20.14
N PRO A 529 -10.34 -5.05 20.22
CA PRO A 529 -11.37 -6.04 20.52
C PRO A 529 -12.13 -5.78 21.83
N LEU A 530 -11.44 -5.26 22.84
CA LEU A 530 -12.02 -4.97 24.15
C LEU A 530 -12.86 -3.69 24.17
N LEU A 531 -12.67 -2.80 23.19
CA LEU A 531 -13.32 -1.49 23.14
C LEU A 531 -14.27 -1.34 21.96
N SER A 532 -14.16 -2.21 20.94
CA SER A 532 -14.96 -2.12 19.72
C SER A 532 -16.46 -2.19 19.98
N ASP A 533 -16.89 -2.94 20.99
CA ASP A 533 -18.30 -3.05 21.38
C ASP A 533 -18.86 -1.76 21.95
N SER A 534 -18.01 -0.81 22.34
CA SER A 534 -18.45 0.53 22.75
C SER A 534 -18.84 1.43 21.58
N LEU A 535 -18.65 0.99 20.36
CA LEU A 535 -19.06 1.69 19.14
C LEU A 535 -20.20 0.94 18.45
N PRO A 536 -21.21 1.64 17.92
CA PRO A 536 -22.28 1.00 17.18
C PRO A 536 -21.75 0.38 15.87
N VAL A 537 -22.42 -0.66 15.38
CA VAL A 537 -22.10 -1.31 14.12
C VAL A 537 -22.52 -0.40 12.98
N ALA A 538 -21.69 -0.22 11.96
CA ALA A 538 -22.01 0.60 10.79
C ALA A 538 -23.11 -0.08 9.94
N LEU A 539 -24.08 0.71 9.50
CA LEU A 539 -25.20 0.26 8.66
C LEU A 539 -25.03 0.70 7.22
N ASP A 540 -25.58 -0.10 6.32
CA ASP A 540 -25.65 0.25 4.90
C ASP A 540 -26.81 1.26 4.65
N PRO A 541 -26.54 2.39 3.97
CA PRO A 541 -27.55 3.45 3.84
C PRO A 541 -28.69 3.12 2.86
N LEU A 542 -28.62 2.05 2.07
CA LEU A 542 -29.70 1.66 1.16
C LEU A 542 -30.55 0.54 1.71
N THR A 543 -29.91 -0.44 2.39
CA THR A 543 -30.57 -1.64 2.90
C THR A 543 -30.89 -1.59 4.39
N GLY A 544 -30.10 -0.86 5.17
CA GLY A 544 -30.13 -0.87 6.65
C GLY A 544 -29.40 -2.07 7.27
N GLU A 545 -28.82 -2.95 6.46
CA GLU A 545 -28.08 -4.10 6.94
C GLU A 545 -26.72 -3.70 7.53
N THR A 546 -26.18 -4.55 8.40
CA THR A 546 -24.88 -4.32 9.01
C THR A 546 -23.75 -4.45 7.97
N LYS A 547 -22.85 -3.47 7.92
CA LYS A 547 -21.67 -3.55 7.07
C LYS A 547 -20.65 -4.51 7.65
N LYS A 548 -20.15 -5.41 6.80
CA LYS A 548 -19.12 -6.39 7.14
C LYS A 548 -17.89 -6.24 6.27
N VAL A 549 -16.72 -6.57 6.81
CA VAL A 549 -15.46 -6.66 6.08
C VAL A 549 -14.96 -8.09 6.15
N GLY A 550 -15.01 -8.80 5.06
CA GLY A 550 -14.51 -10.17 5.00
C GLY A 550 -15.43 -11.25 5.58
N LYS A 551 -15.06 -12.54 5.43
CA LYS A 551 -15.78 -13.71 6.01
C LYS A 551 -15.19 -14.14 7.35
N GLY A 552 -13.99 -13.64 7.68
CA GLY A 552 -13.28 -13.92 8.91
C GLY A 552 -12.93 -15.41 9.07
N ASN A 553 -11.93 -15.85 8.34
CA ASN A 553 -11.35 -17.15 8.58
C ASN A 553 -9.83 -17.01 8.82
N PHE A 554 -9.19 -18.10 9.27
CA PHE A 554 -7.75 -18.12 9.53
C PHE A 554 -6.93 -17.65 8.34
N TYR A 555 -7.32 -18.02 7.13
CA TYR A 555 -6.59 -17.68 5.91
C TYR A 555 -6.62 -16.17 5.59
N GLU A 556 -7.66 -15.43 6.01
CA GLU A 556 -7.72 -13.96 5.86
C GLU A 556 -6.58 -13.26 6.58
N THR A 557 -6.11 -13.79 7.69
CA THR A 557 -5.02 -13.22 8.47
C THR A 557 -3.71 -13.16 7.68
N PHE A 558 -3.53 -14.05 6.70
CA PHE A 558 -2.33 -14.15 5.87
C PHE A 558 -2.60 -13.85 4.39
N ASN A 559 -3.84 -13.57 4.01
CA ASN A 559 -4.20 -13.35 2.62
C ASN A 559 -3.73 -11.96 2.13
N PRO A 560 -2.79 -11.89 1.15
CA PRO A 560 -2.34 -10.62 0.59
C PRO A 560 -3.40 -9.97 -0.32
N PHE A 561 -4.44 -10.70 -0.72
CA PHE A 561 -5.47 -10.21 -1.62
C PHE A 561 -6.57 -9.52 -0.81
N LYS A 562 -6.81 -8.24 -1.09
CA LYS A 562 -7.94 -7.51 -0.50
C LYS A 562 -9.24 -8.12 -0.97
N ARG A 563 -10.21 -8.10 -0.08
CA ARG A 563 -11.54 -8.59 -0.29
C ARG A 563 -12.57 -7.48 -0.10
N SER A 564 -13.61 -7.45 -0.90
CA SER A 564 -14.86 -6.80 -0.57
C SER A 564 -15.97 -7.86 -0.47
N ASP A 565 -16.88 -7.69 0.49
CA ASP A 565 -18.09 -8.53 0.58
C ASP A 565 -19.06 -8.04 -0.47
N GLY A 566 -19.01 -8.64 -1.64
CA GLY A 566 -20.01 -8.43 -2.65
C GLY A 566 -21.29 -9.15 -2.26
N THR A 567 -22.10 -8.52 -1.45
CA THR A 567 -23.51 -8.84 -1.43
C THR A 567 -24.09 -8.29 -2.73
N ASN A 568 -24.72 -9.15 -3.50
CA ASN A 568 -25.41 -8.76 -4.72
C ASN A 568 -26.71 -8.04 -4.34
N ILE A 569 -26.59 -6.76 -4.00
CA ILE A 569 -27.72 -5.96 -3.54
C ILE A 569 -28.43 -5.42 -4.78
N GLU A 570 -29.65 -5.91 -5.05
CA GLU A 570 -30.46 -5.51 -6.21
C GLU A 570 -30.68 -4.00 -6.28
N GLY A 571 -30.79 -3.35 -5.13
CA GLY A 571 -30.87 -1.90 -5.05
C GLY A 571 -29.66 -1.20 -5.66
N TYR A 572 -28.44 -1.66 -5.37
CA TYR A 572 -27.23 -1.07 -5.95
C TYR A 572 -27.07 -1.38 -7.43
N LEU A 573 -27.48 -2.57 -7.89
CA LEU A 573 -27.55 -2.86 -9.33
C LEU A 573 -28.48 -1.89 -10.05
N THR A 574 -29.63 -1.57 -9.45
CA THR A 574 -30.56 -0.57 -9.99
C THR A 574 -29.92 0.84 -10.01
N LEU A 575 -29.20 1.24 -8.95
CA LEU A 575 -28.52 2.53 -8.94
C LEU A 575 -27.50 2.64 -10.07
N VAL A 576 -26.67 1.62 -10.25
CA VAL A 576 -25.65 1.58 -11.32
C VAL A 576 -26.30 1.56 -12.70
N GLU A 577 -27.36 0.75 -12.92
CA GLU A 577 -28.09 0.67 -14.21
C GLU A 577 -28.60 2.05 -14.65
N TYR A 578 -29.09 2.86 -13.72
CA TYR A 578 -29.65 4.20 -14.00
C TYR A 578 -28.67 5.36 -13.76
N GLY A 579 -27.39 5.08 -13.46
CA GLY A 579 -26.38 6.10 -13.19
C GLY A 579 -26.67 6.95 -11.95
N VAL A 580 -27.38 6.40 -10.96
CA VAL A 580 -27.70 7.08 -9.71
C VAL A 580 -26.55 6.87 -8.72
N PRO A 581 -25.94 7.95 -8.20
CA PRO A 581 -24.90 7.84 -7.19
C PRO A 581 -25.45 7.31 -5.86
N ALA A 582 -24.68 6.55 -5.09
CA ALA A 582 -25.07 6.10 -3.77
C ALA A 582 -25.36 7.30 -2.86
N TYR A 583 -26.42 7.19 -2.08
CA TYR A 583 -26.73 8.18 -1.06
C TYR A 583 -25.91 7.86 0.20
N ILE A 584 -25.08 8.80 0.60
CA ILE A 584 -24.32 8.71 1.86
C ILE A 584 -24.81 9.85 2.73
N PRO A 585 -25.57 9.56 3.83
CA PRO A 585 -26.00 10.59 4.75
C PRO A 585 -24.81 11.36 5.32
N GLN A 586 -24.94 12.66 5.47
CA GLN A 586 -23.90 13.47 6.08
C GLN A 586 -23.89 13.24 7.60
N LYS A 587 -22.70 13.09 8.16
CA LYS A 587 -22.53 12.93 9.61
C LYS A 587 -22.73 14.24 10.40
N SER A 588 -22.82 15.35 9.69
CA SER A 588 -23.19 16.66 10.22
C SER A 588 -24.33 17.22 9.40
N LYS A 589 -25.39 17.67 10.05
CA LYS A 589 -26.52 18.32 9.39
C LYS A 589 -27.01 19.51 10.22
N ASP A 590 -27.31 20.61 9.54
CA ASP A 590 -27.72 21.87 10.14
C ASP A 590 -26.73 22.42 11.21
N GLY A 591 -25.44 22.13 11.02
CA GLY A 591 -24.37 22.53 11.94
C GLY A 591 -24.14 21.57 13.12
N VAL A 592 -25.00 20.59 13.33
CA VAL A 592 -24.89 19.62 14.41
C VAL A 592 -24.26 18.32 13.91
N MET A 593 -23.24 17.83 14.62
CA MET A 593 -22.64 16.52 14.38
C MET A 593 -23.45 15.45 15.09
N LEU A 594 -23.82 14.40 14.35
CA LEU A 594 -24.53 13.26 14.89
C LEU A 594 -23.59 12.32 15.67
N SER A 595 -24.06 11.75 16.77
CA SER A 595 -23.44 10.58 17.37
C SER A 595 -23.57 9.35 16.46
N GLY A 596 -22.74 8.32 16.68
CA GLY A 596 -22.84 7.07 15.91
C GLY A 596 -24.21 6.40 16.04
N GLU A 597 -24.83 6.50 17.21
CA GLU A 597 -26.19 5.97 17.46
C GLU A 597 -27.27 6.78 16.73
N GLN A 598 -27.19 8.11 16.77
CA GLN A 598 -28.11 8.99 16.03
C GLN A 598 -27.97 8.80 14.52
N TYR A 599 -26.73 8.65 14.02
CA TYR A 599 -26.48 8.41 12.62
C TYR A 599 -27.05 7.07 12.15
N ASN A 600 -26.84 6.00 12.91
CA ASN A 600 -27.45 4.71 12.64
C ASN A 600 -28.99 4.75 12.72
N ARG A 601 -29.53 5.43 13.73
CA ARG A 601 -30.98 5.57 13.90
C ARG A 601 -31.61 6.28 12.69
N TRP A 602 -30.93 7.29 12.15
CA TRP A 602 -31.36 7.95 10.91
C TRP A 602 -31.42 7.00 9.73
N ILE A 603 -30.38 6.15 9.56
CA ILE A 603 -30.34 5.12 8.52
C ILE A 603 -31.48 4.10 8.73
N GLU A 604 -31.66 3.59 9.93
CA GLU A 604 -32.74 2.64 10.26
C GLU A 604 -34.12 3.17 9.89
N ILE A 605 -34.41 4.42 10.27
CA ILE A 605 -35.68 5.05 9.94
C ILE A 605 -35.85 5.17 8.41
N ALA A 606 -34.82 5.60 7.69
CA ALA A 606 -34.87 5.79 6.24
C ALA A 606 -35.03 4.45 5.48
N THR A 607 -34.25 3.44 5.90
CA THR A 607 -34.25 2.12 5.23
C THR A 607 -35.44 1.25 5.59
N ASN A 608 -35.95 1.39 6.82
CA ASN A 608 -37.15 0.70 7.32
C ASN A 608 -37.18 -0.79 6.92
N ASP A 609 -36.21 -1.56 7.42
CA ASP A 609 -36.01 -2.99 7.14
C ASP A 609 -35.96 -3.32 5.64
N GLY A 610 -35.19 -2.56 4.86
CA GLY A 610 -35.00 -2.76 3.43
C GLY A 610 -36.17 -2.28 2.55
N ALA A 611 -37.13 -1.55 3.14
CA ALA A 611 -38.25 -1.01 2.36
C ALA A 611 -37.80 0.05 1.34
N LEU A 612 -36.76 0.80 1.65
CA LEU A 612 -36.17 1.78 0.71
C LEU A 612 -35.58 1.07 -0.52
N GLU A 613 -34.78 0.03 -0.31
CA GLU A 613 -34.20 -0.77 -1.41
C GLU A 613 -35.31 -1.33 -2.31
N LYS A 614 -36.32 -1.96 -1.74
CA LYS A 614 -37.46 -2.52 -2.48
C LYS A 614 -38.18 -1.47 -3.32
N ARG A 615 -38.33 -0.23 -2.83
CA ARG A 615 -38.92 0.86 -3.61
C ARG A 615 -38.02 1.30 -4.77
N VAL A 616 -36.71 1.38 -4.53
CA VAL A 616 -35.71 1.69 -5.56
C VAL A 616 -35.74 0.65 -6.68
N VAL A 617 -35.71 -0.63 -6.35
CA VAL A 617 -35.79 -1.74 -7.31
C VAL A 617 -37.08 -1.67 -8.10
N LYS A 618 -38.24 -1.49 -7.43
CA LYS A 618 -39.55 -1.39 -8.08
C LYS A 618 -39.63 -0.19 -9.03
N LEU A 619 -39.06 0.95 -8.67
CA LEU A 619 -38.96 2.09 -9.58
C LEU A 619 -38.10 1.76 -10.79
N GLY A 620 -36.94 1.14 -10.62
CA GLY A 620 -36.10 0.69 -11.74
C GLY A 620 -36.87 -0.25 -12.70
N GLU A 621 -37.55 -1.26 -12.17
CA GLU A 621 -38.37 -2.15 -12.96
C GLU A 621 -39.53 -1.45 -13.71
N LEU A 622 -40.17 -0.47 -13.04
CA LEU A 622 -41.23 0.31 -13.65
C LEU A 622 -40.71 1.06 -14.89
N TYR A 623 -39.60 1.75 -14.73
CA TYR A 623 -38.98 2.54 -15.79
C TYR A 623 -38.45 1.67 -16.92
N LYS A 624 -37.94 0.47 -16.65
CA LYS A 624 -37.52 -0.50 -17.66
C LYS A 624 -38.64 -0.96 -18.61
N ARG A 625 -39.91 -0.93 -18.15
CA ARG A 625 -41.09 -1.29 -18.95
C ARG A 625 -41.60 -0.17 -19.87
N ILE A 626 -41.15 1.06 -19.69
CA ILE A 626 -41.59 2.22 -20.46
C ILE A 626 -40.65 2.39 -21.68
N LYS A 627 -41.15 2.02 -22.87
CA LYS A 627 -40.42 2.15 -24.15
C LYS A 627 -40.11 3.62 -24.46
N GLY A 628 -38.84 3.92 -24.77
CA GLY A 628 -38.42 5.26 -25.23
C GLY A 628 -38.29 6.29 -24.12
N MET A 629 -38.23 5.87 -22.87
CA MET A 629 -38.02 6.75 -21.74
C MET A 629 -36.58 7.29 -21.70
N ASP A 630 -36.43 8.57 -21.41
CA ASP A 630 -35.14 9.18 -21.15
C ASP A 630 -34.58 8.68 -19.80
N MET A 631 -33.40 8.09 -19.83
CA MET A 631 -32.70 7.60 -18.64
C MET A 631 -32.57 8.67 -17.55
N SER A 632 -32.42 9.94 -17.93
CA SER A 632 -32.31 11.06 -16.98
C SER A 632 -33.56 11.27 -16.12
N VAL A 633 -34.75 10.88 -16.63
CA VAL A 633 -36.02 10.96 -15.88
C VAL A 633 -36.05 9.88 -14.80
N ALA A 634 -35.68 8.64 -15.14
CA ALA A 634 -35.59 7.54 -14.20
C ALA A 634 -34.54 7.82 -13.11
N GLN A 635 -33.38 8.30 -13.52
CA GLN A 635 -32.31 8.71 -12.61
C GLN A 635 -32.80 9.73 -11.58
N LYS A 636 -33.43 10.82 -12.04
CA LYS A 636 -33.96 11.88 -11.16
C LYS A 636 -35.04 11.34 -10.22
N ALA A 637 -35.90 10.47 -10.70
CA ALA A 637 -36.99 9.89 -9.89
C ALA A 637 -36.45 9.00 -8.77
N ILE A 638 -35.49 8.11 -9.08
CA ILE A 638 -34.84 7.24 -8.09
C ILE A 638 -34.08 8.08 -7.07
N GLN A 639 -33.32 9.05 -7.54
CA GLN A 639 -32.55 9.97 -6.67
C GLN A 639 -33.47 10.76 -5.74
N LYS A 640 -34.62 11.21 -6.25
CA LYS A 640 -35.62 11.94 -5.47
C LYS A 640 -36.25 11.03 -4.42
N GLU A 641 -36.64 9.80 -4.76
CA GLU A 641 -37.21 8.84 -3.81
C GLU A 641 -36.29 8.63 -2.61
N ILE A 642 -34.98 8.44 -2.85
CA ILE A 642 -34.00 8.26 -1.79
C ILE A 642 -33.88 9.54 -0.93
N SER A 643 -33.71 10.69 -1.60
CA SER A 643 -33.54 11.99 -0.92
C SER A 643 -34.74 12.34 -0.07
N ASP A 644 -35.96 12.20 -0.60
CA ASP A 644 -37.22 12.51 0.12
C ASP A 644 -37.40 11.57 1.32
N THR A 645 -37.06 10.27 1.15
CA THR A 645 -37.13 9.30 2.26
C THR A 645 -36.17 9.66 3.39
N TYR A 646 -34.94 10.04 3.06
CA TYR A 646 -33.96 10.50 4.07
C TYR A 646 -34.33 11.85 4.69
N GLY A 647 -35.02 12.73 3.95
CA GLY A 647 -35.58 13.96 4.49
C GLY A 647 -36.64 13.68 5.55
N LEU A 648 -37.63 12.84 5.23
CA LEU A 648 -38.67 12.45 6.19
C LEU A 648 -38.11 11.70 7.40
N ALA A 649 -37.09 10.84 7.18
CA ALA A 649 -36.41 10.13 8.27
C ALA A 649 -35.66 11.09 9.20
N TRP A 650 -35.09 12.18 8.67
CA TRP A 650 -34.47 13.22 9.49
C TRP A 650 -35.48 13.92 10.37
N ASP A 651 -36.61 14.36 9.79
CA ASP A 651 -37.66 15.04 10.55
C ASP A 651 -38.19 14.14 11.70
N ARG A 652 -38.31 12.85 11.45
CA ARG A 652 -38.69 11.87 12.44
C ARG A 652 -37.61 11.67 13.51
N LEU A 653 -36.33 11.54 13.13
CA LEU A 653 -35.24 11.43 14.10
C LEU A 653 -35.22 12.62 15.04
N VAL A 654 -35.34 13.85 14.50
CA VAL A 654 -35.39 15.07 15.30
C VAL A 654 -36.60 15.07 16.26
N GLN A 655 -37.72 14.48 15.88
CA GLN A 655 -38.88 14.34 16.78
C GLN A 655 -38.70 13.31 17.88
N GLU A 656 -37.94 12.22 17.62
CA GLU A 656 -37.70 11.14 18.57
C GLU A 656 -36.54 11.44 19.53
N ASP A 657 -35.58 12.29 19.18
CA ASP A 657 -34.32 12.54 19.91
C ASP A 657 -34.30 13.95 20.51
N VAL A 658 -34.54 14.03 21.83
CA VAL A 658 -34.58 15.29 22.57
C VAL A 658 -33.21 16.01 22.62
N ASP A 659 -32.13 15.22 22.75
CA ASP A 659 -30.79 15.79 22.81
C ASP A 659 -30.40 16.44 21.45
N LEU A 660 -30.79 15.81 20.33
CA LEU A 660 -30.63 16.36 19.01
C LEU A 660 -31.49 17.62 18.80
N GLN A 661 -32.72 17.64 19.33
CA GLN A 661 -33.56 18.85 19.29
C GLN A 661 -32.87 20.03 19.98
N MET A 662 -32.41 19.81 21.21
CA MET A 662 -31.71 20.85 21.98
C MET A 662 -30.45 21.34 21.25
N ALA A 663 -29.63 20.44 20.72
CA ALA A 663 -28.42 20.79 19.98
C ALA A 663 -28.72 21.62 18.71
N LEU A 664 -29.82 21.32 18.00
CA LEU A 664 -30.27 22.08 16.83
C LEU A 664 -30.82 23.47 17.22
N GLU A 665 -31.49 23.61 18.37
CA GLU A 665 -31.95 24.89 18.88
C GLU A 665 -30.79 25.78 19.31
N ASP A 666 -29.83 25.23 20.07
CA ASP A 666 -28.58 25.92 20.46
C ASP A 666 -27.80 26.42 19.23
N MET A 667 -27.68 25.55 18.20
CA MET A 667 -27.00 25.94 16.96
C MET A 667 -27.72 27.06 16.22
N LYS A 668 -29.05 27.08 16.19
CA LYS A 668 -29.83 28.18 15.59
C LYS A 668 -29.62 29.48 16.34
N GLU A 669 -29.50 29.47 17.68
CA GLU A 669 -29.18 30.65 18.46
C GLU A 669 -27.77 31.18 18.14
N VAL A 670 -26.78 30.29 18.09
CA VAL A 670 -25.40 30.65 17.71
C VAL A 670 -25.33 31.23 16.28
N GLN A 671 -26.03 30.63 15.32
CA GLN A 671 -26.11 31.18 13.96
C GLN A 671 -26.76 32.56 13.91
N LYS A 672 -27.73 32.79 14.76
CA LYS A 672 -28.45 34.08 14.86
C LYS A 672 -27.57 35.17 15.47
N GLU A 673 -26.77 34.81 16.48
CA GLU A 673 -25.84 35.72 17.15
C GLU A 673 -24.60 36.03 16.30
N THR A 674 -24.08 35.06 15.60
CA THR A 674 -22.83 35.18 14.83
C THR A 674 -23.04 35.65 13.39
N GLY A 675 -24.27 35.53 12.85
CA GLY A 675 -24.58 35.79 11.44
C GLY A 675 -23.95 34.77 10.48
N ILE A 676 -23.34 33.68 10.98
CA ILE A 676 -22.69 32.64 10.19
C ILE A 676 -23.70 31.49 10.04
N TYR A 677 -24.28 31.36 8.86
CA TYR A 677 -25.15 30.23 8.55
C TYR A 677 -24.33 29.08 7.92
N THR A 678 -24.19 27.98 8.62
CA THR A 678 -23.65 26.74 8.08
C THR A 678 -24.71 26.07 7.20
N ARG A 679 -24.39 25.87 5.92
CA ARG A 679 -25.26 25.13 4.98
C ARG A 679 -25.09 23.63 5.13
#